data_ec3669200f8d307d3d7d8957d5fa0a61
#
_entry.id   ec3669200f8d307d3d7d8957d5fa0a61
#
_cell.length_a   1.000
_cell.length_b   1.000
_cell.length_c   1.000
_cell.angle_alpha   90.00
_cell.angle_beta   90.00
_cell.angle_gamma   90.00
#
_symmetry.space_group_name_H-M   'P 1'
#
loop_
_entity.id
_entity.type
_entity.pdbx_description
1 polymer ?
#
loop_
_entity_poly.entity_id
_entity_poly.type
_entity_poly.pdbx_seq_one_letter_code
_entity_poly.pdbx_strand_id
1 'polypeptide(L)'
;VNLRNLPWLRATPAQWRYALRNGIAMCLALTVAYCLNLDEPYWAMTSAAVVSFPTVGGVISKSLGRVAGSLLGATAALIIAGHTLNDPWLFLLSMAAWLGFCTWACAHFSNNVAYAFQLAGYTAAIIAFPVINILDITQLWDIAQARVCEVIIGILSGGVMMMILPSTSDGTALINALKAMHARLLEHASLLWQPDTNDAIRLAHEKVIAQILTMNLLRIQAFWSHYRFRRQNALLNYLLHQQLRMTSAISSLRRMLLNWPNPPAQTREIIEQLLAALARPDTNFYTVARIIAPLNPGADGDYRHRAVWQRLRYFCRLYLRSSRWIAAVENATPVTVFAVPRSPALARHTDNLEALWSGFRTFCALSLVGAWTIAAQWDAGGAALTLAAISSVLYSVAASPFNSLALLLRTLILLSLFSFVVKFGLMVQISDLWLFLLFLFPLLTTMQLLKQQMPALAGLWGQLIVFMGSFISVTNPPVYDFADFLNDDLAKILGVGLTWLAFAVLRPGSDARKSRRHIRELRRGFVDQLSRKPQLSENGYESLVYHHVSQFNSSQDALSRRWLLRWGVVLLNCSHVVWQLRDWETRADPLARVRDVAVSLLRDIMSERGVQQRPLASALDELQRICDVLGHHPHPAGQELAALIWRLHCSLSQLEQAPAPGTLSDQITPQA
;
A
#
# COMPACT_ATOMS: atom_id res chain seq x y z
N VAL A 1 32.18 -10.62 20.63
CA VAL A 1 30.82 -10.04 20.41
C VAL A 1 30.84 -8.65 21.06
N ASN A 2 30.73 -7.60 20.25
CA ASN A 2 30.72 -6.23 20.76
C ASN A 2 29.38 -5.99 21.46
N LEU A 3 29.36 -5.92 22.79
CA LEU A 3 28.15 -5.77 23.64
C LEU A 3 27.26 -4.59 23.18
N ARG A 4 27.87 -3.54 22.62
CA ARG A 4 27.14 -2.39 22.03
C ARG A 4 26.27 -2.75 20.81
N ASN A 5 26.41 -3.95 20.24
CA ASN A 5 25.63 -4.43 19.09
C ASN A 5 24.38 -5.20 19.50
N LEU A 6 24.16 -5.41 20.78
CA LEU A 6 22.95 -6.10 21.28
C LEU A 6 21.69 -5.25 21.00
N PRO A 7 20.61 -5.89 20.54
CA PRO A 7 19.35 -5.21 20.18
C PRO A 7 18.81 -4.33 21.30
N TRP A 8 18.92 -4.80 22.54
CA TRP A 8 18.45 -4.08 23.73
C TRP A 8 19.17 -2.75 23.97
N LEU A 9 20.46 -2.68 23.70
CA LEU A 9 21.28 -1.47 23.91
C LEU A 9 21.18 -0.45 22.77
N ARG A 10 20.76 -0.87 21.58
CA ARG A 10 20.53 0.00 20.41
C ARG A 10 19.12 0.55 20.32
N ALA A 11 18.19 0.03 21.10
CA ALA A 11 16.80 0.41 21.02
C ALA A 11 16.57 1.83 21.54
N THR A 12 15.83 2.61 20.77
CA THR A 12 15.38 3.93 21.19
C THR A 12 14.30 3.82 22.28
N PRO A 13 14.11 4.85 23.13
CA PRO A 13 13.04 4.83 24.15
C PRO A 13 11.65 4.59 23.58
N ALA A 14 11.39 5.04 22.34
CA ALA A 14 10.13 4.80 21.65
C ALA A 14 9.96 3.32 21.26
N GLN A 15 11.03 2.67 20.79
CA GLN A 15 11.02 1.24 20.46
C GLN A 15 10.83 0.39 21.74
N TRP A 16 11.49 0.74 22.82
CA TRP A 16 11.29 0.08 24.11
C TRP A 16 9.86 0.20 24.61
N ARG A 17 9.27 1.41 24.61
CA ARG A 17 7.86 1.60 25.01
C ARG A 17 6.90 0.77 24.19
N TYR A 18 7.11 0.70 22.87
CA TYR A 18 6.31 -0.14 21.98
C TYR A 18 6.45 -1.61 22.30
N ALA A 19 7.68 -2.12 22.47
CA ALA A 19 7.94 -3.53 22.72
C ALA A 19 7.42 -3.98 24.09
N LEU A 20 7.67 -3.20 25.15
CA LEU A 20 7.16 -3.47 26.49
C LEU A 20 5.62 -3.47 26.53
N ARG A 21 5.00 -2.43 25.97
CA ARG A 21 3.53 -2.33 25.90
C ARG A 21 2.92 -3.57 25.26
N ASN A 22 3.46 -4.00 24.11
CA ASN A 22 2.92 -5.15 23.39
C ASN A 22 3.22 -6.46 24.11
N GLY A 23 4.41 -6.62 24.66
CA GLY A 23 4.76 -7.78 25.49
C GLY A 23 3.82 -7.94 26.69
N ILE A 24 3.58 -6.85 27.43
CA ILE A 24 2.65 -6.86 28.57
C ILE A 24 1.21 -7.13 28.10
N ALA A 25 0.77 -6.50 26.99
CA ALA A 25 -0.58 -6.71 26.44
C ALA A 25 -0.81 -8.18 26.08
N MET A 26 0.17 -8.84 25.48
CA MET A 26 0.11 -10.27 25.10
C MET A 26 0.07 -11.17 26.35
N CYS A 27 0.91 -10.91 27.35
CA CYS A 27 0.89 -11.64 28.60
C CYS A 27 -0.41 -11.43 29.39
N LEU A 28 -0.92 -10.19 29.43
CA LEU A 28 -2.20 -9.87 30.05
C LEU A 28 -3.37 -10.60 29.39
N ALA A 29 -3.41 -10.60 28.03
CA ALA A 29 -4.43 -11.32 27.29
C ALA A 29 -4.41 -12.82 27.59
N LEU A 30 -3.22 -13.41 27.62
CA LEU A 30 -3.03 -14.83 27.97
C LEU A 30 -3.51 -15.12 29.39
N THR A 31 -3.13 -14.29 30.35
CA THR A 31 -3.52 -14.44 31.76
C THR A 31 -5.04 -14.36 31.94
N VAL A 32 -5.69 -13.36 31.34
CA VAL A 32 -7.15 -13.20 31.40
C VAL A 32 -7.86 -14.41 30.78
N ALA A 33 -7.38 -14.90 29.65
CA ALA A 33 -7.94 -16.06 28.98
C ALA A 33 -7.82 -17.34 29.85
N TYR A 34 -6.69 -17.52 30.53
CA TYR A 34 -6.51 -18.60 31.52
C TYR A 34 -7.46 -18.47 32.71
N CYS A 35 -7.61 -17.27 33.27
CA CYS A 35 -8.53 -17.01 34.39
C CYS A 35 -10.01 -17.26 34.02
N LEU A 36 -10.36 -17.10 32.74
CA LEU A 36 -11.70 -17.41 32.24
C LEU A 36 -11.88 -18.87 31.78
N ASN A 37 -10.87 -19.73 32.03
CA ASN A 37 -10.86 -21.15 31.65
C ASN A 37 -11.17 -21.40 30.17
N LEU A 38 -10.60 -20.56 29.25
CA LEU A 38 -10.68 -20.83 27.85
C LEU A 38 -9.70 -21.94 27.46
N ASP A 39 -10.10 -22.83 26.56
CA ASP A 39 -9.33 -24.03 26.19
C ASP A 39 -8.02 -23.68 25.44
N GLU A 40 -8.04 -22.64 24.57
CA GLU A 40 -6.90 -22.24 23.74
C GLU A 40 -6.49 -20.79 24.00
N PRO A 41 -6.03 -20.44 25.22
CA PRO A 41 -5.78 -19.05 25.63
C PRO A 41 -4.74 -18.30 24.76
N TYR A 42 -3.90 -19.02 24.00
CA TYR A 42 -2.91 -18.43 23.09
C TYR A 42 -3.54 -17.61 21.95
N TRP A 43 -4.81 -17.84 21.62
CA TRP A 43 -5.48 -17.01 20.62
C TRP A 43 -5.78 -15.59 21.12
N ALA A 44 -6.02 -15.43 22.41
CA ALA A 44 -6.13 -14.09 23.00
C ALA A 44 -4.79 -13.35 22.92
N MET A 45 -3.69 -14.04 23.24
CA MET A 45 -2.32 -13.51 23.07
C MET A 45 -2.04 -13.13 21.61
N THR A 46 -2.35 -14.02 20.66
CA THR A 46 -2.20 -13.77 19.22
C THR A 46 -3.05 -12.58 18.78
N SER A 47 -4.27 -12.45 19.33
CA SER A 47 -5.15 -11.30 19.02
C SER A 47 -4.56 -9.99 19.52
N ALA A 48 -3.99 -9.94 20.71
CA ALA A 48 -3.27 -8.78 21.23
C ALA A 48 -2.07 -8.42 20.34
N ALA A 49 -1.29 -9.42 19.91
CA ALA A 49 -0.15 -9.23 19.00
C ALA A 49 -0.55 -8.62 17.65
N VAL A 50 -1.62 -9.12 17.05
CA VAL A 50 -2.10 -8.68 15.74
C VAL A 50 -2.71 -7.28 15.79
N VAL A 51 -3.39 -6.91 16.87
CA VAL A 51 -3.99 -5.56 17.06
C VAL A 51 -2.93 -4.52 17.44
N SER A 52 -1.74 -4.94 17.87
CA SER A 52 -0.65 -4.04 18.23
C SER A 52 -0.24 -3.12 17.08
N PHE A 53 -0.44 -1.82 17.29
CA PHE A 53 0.00 -0.76 16.38
C PHE A 53 0.77 0.31 17.15
N PRO A 54 1.69 1.04 16.49
CA PRO A 54 2.36 2.17 17.13
C PRO A 54 1.41 3.29 17.54
N THR A 55 0.21 3.34 16.96
CA THR A 55 -0.70 4.47 17.01
C THR A 55 -2.07 4.06 17.54
N VAL A 56 -2.75 4.96 18.29
CA VAL A 56 -4.08 4.72 18.88
C VAL A 56 -5.13 4.49 17.79
N GLY A 57 -5.13 5.32 16.76
CA GLY A 57 -6.09 5.20 15.66
C GLY A 57 -5.90 3.92 14.85
N GLY A 58 -4.65 3.46 14.70
CA GLY A 58 -4.34 2.17 14.10
C GLY A 58 -4.92 1.01 14.90
N VAL A 59 -4.81 1.06 16.24
CA VAL A 59 -5.40 0.05 17.15
C VAL A 59 -6.92 0.04 17.03
N ILE A 60 -7.58 1.20 17.15
CA ILE A 60 -9.04 1.30 17.07
C ILE A 60 -9.57 0.81 15.71
N SER A 61 -8.98 1.31 14.63
CA SER A 61 -9.37 0.94 13.27
C SER A 61 -9.29 -0.56 13.02
N LYS A 62 -8.19 -1.17 13.44
CA LYS A 62 -7.95 -2.61 13.28
C LYS A 62 -8.82 -3.45 14.21
N SER A 63 -9.06 -2.98 15.44
CA SER A 63 -9.93 -3.64 16.40
C SER A 63 -11.37 -3.76 15.89
N LEU A 64 -11.93 -2.68 15.32
CA LEU A 64 -13.27 -2.71 14.74
C LEU A 64 -13.37 -3.72 13.59
N GLY A 65 -12.40 -3.71 12.68
CA GLY A 65 -12.35 -4.71 11.60
C GLY A 65 -12.21 -6.14 12.13
N ARG A 66 -11.48 -6.32 13.24
CA ARG A 66 -11.29 -7.63 13.87
C ARG A 66 -12.56 -8.16 14.52
N VAL A 67 -13.27 -7.35 15.27
CA VAL A 67 -14.57 -7.75 15.86
C VAL A 67 -15.58 -8.08 14.76
N ALA A 68 -15.75 -7.22 13.79
CA ALA A 68 -16.69 -7.44 12.69
C ALA A 68 -16.36 -8.69 11.88
N GLY A 69 -15.08 -8.89 11.54
CA GLY A 69 -14.63 -10.07 10.80
C GLY A 69 -14.77 -11.37 11.60
N SER A 70 -14.46 -11.35 12.90
CA SER A 70 -14.62 -12.54 13.76
C SER A 70 -16.08 -12.93 13.92
N LEU A 71 -16.97 -11.98 14.12
CA LEU A 71 -18.41 -12.27 14.22
C LEU A 71 -18.96 -12.81 12.89
N LEU A 72 -18.59 -12.20 11.76
CA LEU A 72 -19.00 -12.66 10.42
C LEU A 72 -18.45 -14.07 10.15
N GLY A 73 -17.19 -14.34 10.51
CA GLY A 73 -16.55 -15.63 10.32
C GLY A 73 -17.17 -16.73 11.20
N ALA A 74 -17.44 -16.42 12.49
CA ALA A 74 -18.10 -17.35 13.41
C ALA A 74 -19.52 -17.69 12.92
N THR A 75 -20.30 -16.70 12.51
CA THR A 75 -21.64 -16.92 11.96
C THR A 75 -21.59 -17.79 10.71
N ALA A 76 -20.65 -17.52 9.78
CA ALA A 76 -20.50 -18.32 8.58
C ALA A 76 -20.08 -19.77 8.89
N ALA A 77 -19.17 -19.98 9.83
CA ALA A 77 -18.77 -21.32 10.28
C ALA A 77 -19.95 -22.13 10.80
N LEU A 78 -20.76 -21.52 11.69
CA LEU A 78 -21.95 -22.15 12.26
C LEU A 78 -22.99 -22.50 11.18
N ILE A 79 -23.25 -21.61 10.24
CA ILE A 79 -24.21 -21.85 9.15
C ILE A 79 -23.68 -22.96 8.22
N ILE A 80 -22.44 -22.85 7.75
CA ILE A 80 -21.89 -23.83 6.79
C ILE A 80 -21.77 -25.19 7.45
N ALA A 81 -21.13 -25.30 8.60
CA ALA A 81 -20.96 -26.59 9.26
C ALA A 81 -22.30 -27.18 9.73
N GLY A 82 -23.24 -26.35 10.24
CA GLY A 82 -24.56 -26.81 10.64
C GLY A 82 -25.38 -27.47 9.53
N HIS A 83 -25.10 -27.14 8.25
CA HIS A 83 -25.81 -27.72 7.11
C HIS A 83 -25.01 -28.79 6.36
N THR A 84 -23.70 -28.79 6.46
CA THR A 84 -22.85 -29.59 5.57
C THR A 84 -21.89 -30.53 6.28
N LEU A 85 -21.81 -30.50 7.62
CA LEU A 85 -20.82 -31.28 8.38
C LEU A 85 -20.96 -32.80 8.19
N ASN A 86 -22.15 -33.29 7.88
CA ASN A 86 -22.43 -34.72 7.66
C ASN A 86 -21.82 -35.28 6.35
N ASP A 87 -21.47 -34.41 5.39
CA ASP A 87 -20.81 -34.77 4.14
C ASP A 87 -19.46 -34.05 4.06
N PRO A 88 -18.34 -34.76 4.25
CA PRO A 88 -17.00 -34.17 4.26
C PRO A 88 -16.65 -33.41 2.97
N TRP A 89 -17.12 -33.88 1.82
CA TRP A 89 -16.87 -33.23 0.54
C TRP A 89 -17.67 -31.95 0.36
N LEU A 90 -18.96 -31.99 0.72
CA LEU A 90 -19.82 -30.81 0.66
C LEU A 90 -19.37 -29.76 1.66
N PHE A 91 -18.97 -30.16 2.85
CA PHE A 91 -18.40 -29.28 3.87
C PHE A 91 -17.10 -28.62 3.38
N LEU A 92 -16.16 -29.40 2.84
CA LEU A 92 -14.91 -28.90 2.30
C LEU A 92 -15.14 -27.88 1.18
N LEU A 93 -15.99 -28.21 0.20
CA LEU A 93 -16.25 -27.32 -0.95
C LEU A 93 -16.97 -26.03 -0.53
N SER A 94 -17.90 -26.12 0.42
CA SER A 94 -18.62 -24.96 0.97
C SER A 94 -17.66 -24.03 1.74
N MET A 95 -16.78 -24.59 2.56
CA MET A 95 -15.75 -23.81 3.26
C MET A 95 -14.73 -23.22 2.30
N ALA A 96 -14.28 -23.98 1.30
CA ALA A 96 -13.37 -23.46 0.29
C ALA A 96 -14.00 -22.31 -0.54
N ALA A 97 -15.30 -22.42 -0.86
CA ALA A 97 -16.05 -21.35 -1.54
C ALA A 97 -16.17 -20.10 -0.67
N TRP A 98 -16.47 -20.25 0.62
CA TRP A 98 -16.50 -19.14 1.58
C TRP A 98 -15.14 -18.43 1.69
N LEU A 99 -14.05 -19.18 1.84
CA LEU A 99 -12.71 -18.62 1.92
C LEU A 99 -12.28 -17.97 0.59
N GLY A 100 -12.64 -18.56 -0.54
CA GLY A 100 -12.44 -17.96 -1.86
C GLY A 100 -13.18 -16.64 -2.01
N PHE A 101 -14.45 -16.58 -1.58
CA PHE A 101 -15.24 -15.34 -1.54
C PHE A 101 -14.60 -14.29 -0.62
N CYS A 102 -14.22 -14.66 0.59
CA CYS A 102 -13.55 -13.75 1.53
C CYS A 102 -12.23 -13.21 0.97
N THR A 103 -11.46 -14.04 0.27
CA THR A 103 -10.21 -13.62 -0.38
C THR A 103 -10.47 -12.67 -1.54
N TRP A 104 -11.47 -12.96 -2.37
CA TRP A 104 -11.92 -12.05 -3.43
C TRP A 104 -12.36 -10.70 -2.85
N ALA A 105 -13.21 -10.71 -1.82
CA ALA A 105 -13.69 -9.50 -1.16
C ALA A 105 -12.54 -8.70 -0.52
N CYS A 106 -11.59 -9.38 0.13
CA CYS A 106 -10.37 -8.75 0.65
C CYS A 106 -9.55 -8.06 -0.44
N ALA A 107 -9.43 -8.66 -1.61
CA ALA A 107 -8.73 -8.08 -2.76
C ALA A 107 -9.51 -6.92 -3.39
N HIS A 108 -10.84 -7.01 -3.41
CA HIS A 108 -11.74 -6.03 -4.02
C HIS A 108 -11.91 -4.77 -3.15
N PHE A 109 -12.15 -4.94 -1.84
CA PHE A 109 -12.34 -3.83 -0.91
C PHE A 109 -11.01 -3.27 -0.39
N SER A 110 -11.08 -2.21 0.40
CA SER A 110 -9.90 -1.55 0.96
C SER A 110 -10.01 -1.32 2.47
N ASN A 111 -8.87 -1.04 3.11
CA ASN A 111 -8.79 -0.67 4.52
C ASN A 111 -9.45 -1.69 5.47
N ASN A 112 -10.27 -1.23 6.39
CA ASN A 112 -10.89 -2.05 7.42
C ASN A 112 -11.85 -3.10 6.90
N VAL A 113 -12.53 -2.83 5.77
CA VAL A 113 -13.46 -3.77 5.15
C VAL A 113 -12.70 -4.96 4.57
N ALA A 114 -11.59 -4.70 3.85
CA ALA A 114 -10.71 -5.76 3.36
C ALA A 114 -10.20 -6.64 4.51
N TYR A 115 -9.74 -6.00 5.59
CA TYR A 115 -9.27 -6.71 6.77
C TYR A 115 -10.36 -7.52 7.46
N ALA A 116 -11.60 -7.01 7.53
CA ALA A 116 -12.73 -7.74 8.11
C ALA A 116 -13.07 -9.00 7.29
N PHE A 117 -13.09 -8.93 5.96
CA PHE A 117 -13.30 -10.11 5.12
C PHE A 117 -12.15 -11.12 5.21
N GLN A 118 -10.91 -10.63 5.25
CA GLN A 118 -9.74 -11.49 5.47
C GLN A 118 -9.89 -12.29 6.76
N LEU A 119 -10.29 -11.61 7.85
CA LEU A 119 -10.51 -12.22 9.14
C LEU A 119 -11.72 -13.16 9.14
N ALA A 120 -12.83 -12.77 8.50
CA ALA A 120 -14.02 -13.62 8.39
C ALA A 120 -13.72 -14.95 7.70
N GLY A 121 -12.83 -14.95 6.69
CA GLY A 121 -12.37 -16.15 6.04
C GLY A 121 -11.67 -17.09 7.03
N TYR A 122 -10.53 -16.69 7.57
CA TYR A 122 -9.74 -17.60 8.38
C TYR A 122 -10.34 -17.85 9.78
N THR A 123 -11.18 -16.97 10.34
CA THR A 123 -11.90 -17.26 11.59
C THR A 123 -12.91 -18.40 11.39
N ALA A 124 -13.62 -18.41 10.26
CA ALA A 124 -14.50 -19.51 9.93
C ALA A 124 -13.73 -20.85 9.84
N ALA A 125 -12.54 -20.83 9.25
CA ALA A 125 -11.69 -22.01 9.15
C ALA A 125 -11.18 -22.50 10.52
N ILE A 126 -10.75 -21.58 11.40
CA ILE A 126 -10.30 -21.90 12.76
C ILE A 126 -11.40 -22.55 13.59
N ILE A 127 -12.66 -22.16 13.37
CA ILE A 127 -13.81 -22.69 14.10
C ILE A 127 -14.26 -24.03 13.51
N ALA A 128 -14.35 -24.13 12.18
CA ALA A 128 -15.02 -25.23 11.52
C ALA A 128 -14.13 -26.45 11.25
N PHE A 129 -12.84 -26.27 10.92
CA PHE A 129 -11.97 -27.40 10.58
C PHE A 129 -11.55 -28.31 11.76
N PRO A 130 -11.37 -27.83 13.00
CA PRO A 130 -11.10 -28.73 14.13
C PRO A 130 -12.21 -29.78 14.39
N VAL A 131 -13.45 -29.46 13.98
CA VAL A 131 -14.62 -30.31 14.23
C VAL A 131 -14.87 -31.33 13.10
N ILE A 132 -14.09 -31.28 12.01
CA ILE A 132 -14.31 -32.15 10.83
C ILE A 132 -14.26 -33.64 11.11
N ASN A 133 -13.46 -34.07 12.09
CA ASN A 133 -13.30 -35.46 12.45
C ASN A 133 -14.24 -35.89 13.62
N ILE A 134 -14.76 -34.91 14.38
CA ILE A 134 -15.55 -35.15 15.59
C ILE A 134 -17.05 -35.21 15.29
N LEU A 135 -17.47 -34.45 14.23
CA LEU A 135 -18.86 -34.34 13.76
C LEU A 135 -19.86 -33.87 14.83
N ASP A 136 -19.41 -33.13 15.85
CA ASP A 136 -20.20 -32.64 16.98
C ASP A 136 -20.49 -31.13 16.84
N ILE A 137 -21.77 -30.81 16.62
CA ILE A 137 -22.23 -29.41 16.46
C ILE A 137 -22.16 -28.63 17.78
N THR A 138 -22.22 -29.33 18.95
CA THR A 138 -22.15 -28.66 20.26
C THR A 138 -20.75 -28.11 20.49
N GLN A 139 -19.71 -28.88 20.18
CA GLN A 139 -18.32 -28.40 20.19
C GLN A 139 -18.06 -27.25 19.25
N LEU A 140 -18.69 -27.25 18.07
CA LEU A 140 -18.58 -26.15 17.13
C LEU A 140 -19.07 -24.83 17.74
N TRP A 141 -20.18 -24.86 18.49
CA TRP A 141 -20.69 -23.68 19.17
C TRP A 141 -19.74 -23.19 20.26
N ASP A 142 -19.21 -24.09 21.08
CA ASP A 142 -18.27 -23.75 22.14
C ASP A 142 -16.98 -23.15 21.59
N ILE A 143 -16.41 -23.72 20.53
CA ILE A 143 -15.25 -23.17 19.82
C ILE A 143 -15.57 -21.77 19.23
N ALA A 144 -16.73 -21.60 18.62
CA ALA A 144 -17.11 -20.31 18.04
C ALA A 144 -17.22 -19.22 19.12
N GLN A 145 -17.84 -19.53 20.26
CA GLN A 145 -17.96 -18.63 21.39
C GLN A 145 -16.58 -18.31 22.01
N ALA A 146 -15.75 -19.33 22.24
CA ALA A 146 -14.39 -19.15 22.76
C ALA A 146 -13.56 -18.23 21.85
N ARG A 147 -13.62 -18.42 20.53
CA ARG A 147 -12.89 -17.56 19.55
C ARG A 147 -13.29 -16.10 19.63
N VAL A 148 -14.59 -15.81 19.73
CA VAL A 148 -15.07 -14.43 19.84
C VAL A 148 -14.59 -13.81 21.16
N CYS A 149 -14.68 -14.55 22.27
CA CYS A 149 -14.19 -14.10 23.57
C CYS A 149 -12.68 -13.82 23.56
N GLU A 150 -11.87 -14.72 23.03
CA GLU A 150 -10.41 -14.59 22.92
C GLU A 150 -10.00 -13.34 22.08
N VAL A 151 -10.72 -13.10 20.99
CA VAL A 151 -10.50 -11.90 20.17
C VAL A 151 -10.81 -10.63 20.96
N ILE A 152 -11.91 -10.61 21.71
CA ILE A 152 -12.32 -9.45 22.53
C ILE A 152 -11.29 -9.24 23.65
N ILE A 153 -10.86 -10.28 24.36
CA ILE A 153 -9.84 -10.23 25.41
C ILE A 153 -8.54 -9.64 24.87
N GLY A 154 -8.08 -10.13 23.73
CA GLY A 154 -6.86 -9.62 23.11
C GLY A 154 -6.95 -8.14 22.72
N ILE A 155 -8.10 -7.71 22.18
CA ILE A 155 -8.38 -6.30 21.84
C ILE A 155 -8.40 -5.43 23.09
N LEU A 156 -9.10 -5.85 24.13
CA LEU A 156 -9.21 -5.08 25.38
C LEU A 156 -7.86 -4.97 26.07
N SER A 157 -7.08 -6.06 26.14
CA SER A 157 -5.74 -6.06 26.72
C SER A 157 -4.81 -5.09 25.97
N GLY A 158 -4.83 -5.11 24.63
CA GLY A 158 -4.09 -4.14 23.81
C GLY A 158 -4.54 -2.71 24.02
N GLY A 159 -5.86 -2.47 24.13
CA GLY A 159 -6.46 -1.16 24.40
C GLY A 159 -6.08 -0.59 25.75
N VAL A 160 -6.18 -1.39 26.80
CA VAL A 160 -5.80 -1.01 28.18
C VAL A 160 -4.31 -0.63 28.23
N MET A 161 -3.44 -1.44 27.64
CA MET A 161 -2.01 -1.15 27.61
C MET A 161 -1.67 0.11 26.77
N MET A 162 -2.49 0.42 25.76
CA MET A 162 -2.34 1.68 25.01
C MET A 162 -2.73 2.90 25.85
N MET A 163 -3.68 2.77 26.78
CA MET A 163 -4.06 3.84 27.72
C MET A 163 -2.99 4.06 28.80
N ILE A 164 -2.39 2.98 29.30
CA ILE A 164 -1.37 3.05 30.38
C ILE A 164 -0.01 3.53 29.81
N LEU A 165 0.39 3.05 28.65
CA LEU A 165 1.64 3.39 27.99
C LEU A 165 1.36 4.04 26.62
N PRO A 166 0.90 5.30 26.59
CA PRO A 166 0.52 5.96 25.36
C PRO A 166 1.73 6.12 24.42
N SER A 167 1.46 5.97 23.14
CA SER A 167 2.44 6.26 22.08
C SER A 167 2.37 7.74 21.67
N THR A 168 3.27 8.12 20.76
CA THR A 168 3.18 9.43 20.08
C THR A 168 1.81 9.59 19.43
N SER A 169 1.20 10.76 19.56
CA SER A 169 -0.08 11.07 18.94
C SER A 169 -0.02 10.88 17.43
N ASP A 170 -1.00 10.18 16.85
CA ASP A 170 -1.14 9.99 15.40
C ASP A 170 -1.15 11.32 14.66
N GLY A 171 -1.73 12.33 15.27
CA GLY A 171 -1.82 13.67 14.71
C GLY A 171 -0.45 14.34 14.60
N THR A 172 0.39 14.21 15.60
CA THR A 172 1.76 14.77 15.55
C THR A 172 2.62 14.02 14.55
N ALA A 173 2.46 12.70 14.46
CA ALA A 173 3.16 11.88 13.46
C ALA A 173 2.75 12.26 12.03
N LEU A 174 1.47 12.49 11.77
CA LEU A 174 0.97 12.95 10.48
C LEU A 174 1.48 14.36 10.12
N ILE A 175 1.41 15.32 11.05
CA ILE A 175 1.89 16.69 10.83
C ILE A 175 3.39 16.68 10.54
N ASN A 176 4.17 15.93 11.32
CA ASN A 176 5.61 15.81 11.11
C ASN A 176 5.94 15.15 9.75
N ALA A 177 5.16 14.13 9.35
CA ALA A 177 5.30 13.50 8.05
C ALA A 177 4.97 14.47 6.89
N LEU A 178 3.93 15.29 7.04
CA LEU A 178 3.56 16.32 6.06
C LEU A 178 4.64 17.39 5.92
N LYS A 179 5.21 17.86 7.04
CA LYS A 179 6.33 18.83 7.05
C LYS A 179 7.59 18.24 6.43
N ALA A 180 7.97 17.03 6.85
CA ALA A 180 9.14 16.36 6.32
C ALA A 180 9.03 16.12 4.80
N MET A 181 7.83 15.76 4.33
CA MET A 181 7.56 15.60 2.91
C MET A 181 7.64 16.93 2.17
N HIS A 182 7.13 18.01 2.75
CA HIS A 182 7.18 19.34 2.17
C HIS A 182 8.63 19.81 1.99
N ALA A 183 9.50 19.57 2.97
CA ALA A 183 10.93 19.83 2.88
C ALA A 183 11.62 18.98 1.79
N ARG A 184 11.28 17.69 1.70
CA ARG A 184 11.84 16.79 0.65
C ARG A 184 11.43 17.18 -0.76
N LEU A 185 10.26 17.79 -0.95
CA LEU A 185 9.88 18.31 -2.26
C LEU A 185 10.80 19.43 -2.72
N LEU A 186 11.30 20.28 -1.82
CA LEU A 186 12.32 21.28 -2.16
C LEU A 186 13.67 20.63 -2.47
N GLU A 187 14.08 19.64 -1.69
CA GLU A 187 15.29 18.87 -1.97
C GLU A 187 15.19 18.19 -3.34
N HIS A 188 14.04 17.60 -3.68
CA HIS A 188 13.82 17.06 -5.01
C HIS A 188 13.85 18.13 -6.10
N ALA A 189 13.33 19.32 -5.84
CA ALA A 189 13.38 20.45 -6.76
C ALA A 189 14.80 21.00 -6.95
N SER A 190 15.72 20.86 -5.99
CA SER A 190 17.12 21.25 -6.17
C SER A 190 17.87 20.41 -7.21
N LEU A 191 17.30 19.23 -7.56
CA LEU A 191 17.85 18.31 -8.55
C LEU A 191 17.36 18.59 -10.02
N LEU A 192 16.69 19.72 -10.27
CA LEU A 192 16.07 20.02 -11.56
C LEU A 192 17.05 19.97 -12.75
N TRP A 193 18.31 20.31 -12.53
CA TRP A 193 19.33 20.43 -13.58
C TRP A 193 20.13 19.13 -13.83
N GLN A 194 19.90 18.09 -13.04
CA GLN A 194 20.66 16.86 -13.20
C GLN A 194 20.07 16.00 -14.34
N PRO A 195 20.92 15.34 -15.16
CA PRO A 195 20.44 14.50 -16.26
C PRO A 195 19.71 13.26 -15.76
N ASP A 196 18.77 12.73 -16.56
CA ASP A 196 17.93 11.55 -16.24
C ASP A 196 18.67 10.24 -16.08
N THR A 197 19.92 10.17 -16.53
CA THR A 197 20.78 9.00 -16.40
C THR A 197 21.18 8.71 -14.96
N ASN A 198 20.96 9.65 -14.05
CA ASN A 198 21.31 9.49 -12.65
C ASN A 198 20.23 8.67 -11.91
N ASP A 199 20.59 7.44 -11.52
CA ASP A 199 19.74 6.55 -10.72
C ASP A 199 19.26 7.19 -9.40
N ALA A 200 20.02 8.11 -8.85
CA ALA A 200 19.68 8.80 -7.60
C ALA A 200 18.40 9.63 -7.72
N ILE A 201 18.18 10.29 -8.86
CA ILE A 201 16.99 11.11 -9.10
C ILE A 201 15.75 10.24 -9.22
N ARG A 202 15.86 9.15 -9.94
CA ARG A 202 14.76 8.19 -10.09
C ARG A 202 14.39 7.61 -8.73
N LEU A 203 15.40 7.20 -7.94
CA LEU A 203 15.19 6.71 -6.59
C LEU A 203 14.53 7.78 -5.68
N ALA A 204 14.93 9.04 -5.81
CA ALA A 204 14.32 10.15 -5.08
C ALA A 204 12.83 10.30 -5.45
N HIS A 205 12.50 10.22 -6.73
CA HIS A 205 11.12 10.30 -7.20
C HIS A 205 10.25 9.13 -6.71
N GLU A 206 10.76 7.90 -6.81
CA GLU A 206 10.11 6.70 -6.27
C GLU A 206 9.87 6.81 -4.76
N LYS A 207 10.87 7.28 -4.01
CA LYS A 207 10.75 7.50 -2.55
C LYS A 207 9.70 8.54 -2.20
N VAL A 208 9.64 9.64 -2.95
CA VAL A 208 8.64 10.70 -2.75
C VAL A 208 7.22 10.15 -2.92
N ILE A 209 6.95 9.42 -3.99
CA ILE A 209 5.62 8.83 -4.25
C ILE A 209 5.27 7.81 -3.16
N ALA A 210 6.19 6.90 -2.82
CA ALA A 210 5.98 5.90 -1.78
C ALA A 210 5.64 6.54 -0.43
N GLN A 211 6.30 7.64 -0.10
CA GLN A 211 6.09 8.35 1.15
C GLN A 211 4.74 9.06 1.22
N ILE A 212 4.28 9.65 0.12
CA ILE A 212 2.94 10.26 0.05
C ILE A 212 1.85 9.20 0.30
N LEU A 213 2.04 7.99 -0.24
CA LEU A 213 1.11 6.89 -0.03
C LEU A 213 1.12 6.39 1.43
N THR A 214 2.29 6.35 2.06
CA THR A 214 2.41 6.05 3.49
C THR A 214 1.70 7.10 4.36
N MET A 215 1.76 8.37 3.98
CA MET A 215 1.02 9.44 4.67
C MET A 215 -0.50 9.28 4.58
N ASN A 216 -1.02 8.69 3.49
CA ASN A 216 -2.45 8.38 3.41
C ASN A 216 -2.87 7.36 4.48
N LEU A 217 -2.03 6.39 4.81
CA LEU A 217 -2.28 5.46 5.92
C LEU A 217 -2.28 6.18 7.27
N LEU A 218 -1.31 7.07 7.51
CA LEU A 218 -1.27 7.90 8.73
C LEU A 218 -2.51 8.80 8.85
N ARG A 219 -3.00 9.36 7.75
CA ARG A 219 -4.24 10.14 7.72
C ARG A 219 -5.44 9.30 8.16
N ILE A 220 -5.57 8.07 7.66
CA ILE A 220 -6.65 7.16 8.06
C ILE A 220 -6.54 6.84 9.54
N GLN A 221 -5.35 6.60 10.07
CA GLN A 221 -5.13 6.37 11.49
C GLN A 221 -5.49 7.60 12.33
N ALA A 222 -5.05 8.80 11.92
CA ALA A 222 -5.38 10.06 12.59
C ALA A 222 -6.90 10.35 12.59
N PHE A 223 -7.62 9.96 11.55
CA PHE A 223 -9.09 10.06 11.47
C PHE A 223 -9.78 9.29 12.61
N TRP A 224 -9.25 8.12 12.97
CA TRP A 224 -9.82 7.28 14.03
C TRP A 224 -9.38 7.71 15.44
N SER A 225 -8.21 8.35 15.57
CA SER A 225 -7.64 8.71 16.87
C SER A 225 -8.23 9.97 17.48
N HIS A 226 -8.54 11.00 16.67
CA HIS A 226 -8.94 12.31 17.17
C HIS A 226 -10.06 12.95 16.34
N TYR A 227 -11.08 13.47 17.02
CA TYR A 227 -12.20 14.21 16.42
C TYR A 227 -11.76 15.38 15.53
N ARG A 228 -10.69 16.08 15.90
CA ARG A 228 -10.11 17.18 15.14
C ARG A 228 -9.72 16.76 13.71
N PHE A 229 -8.98 15.66 13.57
CA PHE A 229 -8.56 15.17 12.25
C PHE A 229 -9.71 14.58 11.44
N ARG A 230 -10.74 14.09 12.11
CA ARG A 230 -11.99 13.68 11.46
C ARG A 230 -12.68 14.85 10.78
N ARG A 231 -12.77 16.01 11.43
CA ARG A 231 -13.33 17.24 10.84
C ARG A 231 -12.44 17.79 9.72
N GLN A 232 -11.14 17.69 9.85
CA GLN A 232 -10.17 18.20 8.89
C GLN A 232 -9.81 17.18 7.78
N ASN A 233 -10.49 16.06 7.69
CA ASN A 233 -10.15 14.98 6.74
C ASN A 233 -10.17 15.43 5.27
N ALA A 234 -11.09 16.30 4.89
CA ALA A 234 -11.15 16.89 3.56
C ALA A 234 -9.90 17.73 3.24
N LEU A 235 -9.45 18.54 4.21
CA LEU A 235 -8.22 19.32 4.08
C LEU A 235 -6.98 18.44 3.98
N LEU A 236 -6.91 17.39 4.79
CA LEU A 236 -5.79 16.45 4.75
C LEU A 236 -5.71 15.71 3.41
N ASN A 237 -6.85 15.28 2.87
CA ASN A 237 -6.91 14.74 1.51
C ASN A 237 -6.42 15.74 0.47
N TYR A 238 -6.89 16.97 0.55
CA TYR A 238 -6.47 18.03 -0.35
C TYR A 238 -4.96 18.26 -0.28
N LEU A 239 -4.36 18.28 0.91
CA LEU A 239 -2.91 18.43 1.09
C LEU A 239 -2.13 17.28 0.43
N LEU A 240 -2.59 16.04 0.55
CA LEU A 240 -1.96 14.91 -0.13
C LEU A 240 -1.99 15.06 -1.66
N HIS A 241 -3.14 15.46 -2.21
CA HIS A 241 -3.24 15.76 -3.64
C HIS A 241 -2.32 16.91 -4.06
N GLN A 242 -2.19 17.96 -3.24
CA GLN A 242 -1.27 19.07 -3.54
C GLN A 242 0.18 18.61 -3.58
N GLN A 243 0.60 17.73 -2.66
CA GLN A 243 1.96 17.16 -2.66
C GLN A 243 2.22 16.32 -3.92
N LEU A 244 1.24 15.52 -4.35
CA LEU A 244 1.32 14.77 -5.60
C LEU A 244 1.44 15.69 -6.81
N ARG A 245 0.65 16.77 -6.86
CA ARG A 245 0.72 17.79 -7.93
C ARG A 245 2.06 18.53 -7.94
N MET A 246 2.64 18.82 -6.78
CA MET A 246 3.98 19.41 -6.69
C MET A 246 5.04 18.46 -7.25
N THR A 247 4.96 17.17 -6.96
CA THR A 247 5.86 16.16 -7.52
C THR A 247 5.77 16.10 -9.05
N SER A 248 4.56 16.11 -9.59
CA SER A 248 4.31 16.21 -11.04
C SER A 248 4.84 17.52 -11.63
N ALA A 249 4.69 18.65 -10.91
CA ALA A 249 5.20 19.94 -11.36
C ALA A 249 6.73 19.95 -11.45
N ILE A 250 7.42 19.41 -10.46
CA ILE A 250 8.89 19.27 -10.46
C ILE A 250 9.34 18.40 -11.62
N SER A 251 8.70 17.25 -11.85
CA SER A 251 9.02 16.36 -12.97
C SER A 251 8.85 17.06 -14.34
N SER A 252 7.74 17.79 -14.50
CA SER A 252 7.46 18.56 -15.72
C SER A 252 8.48 19.70 -15.95
N LEU A 253 8.79 20.49 -14.89
CA LEU A 253 9.78 21.56 -14.94
C LEU A 253 11.14 21.02 -15.37
N ARG A 254 11.58 19.94 -14.73
CA ARG A 254 12.85 19.31 -15.04
C ARG A 254 12.95 18.94 -16.53
N ARG A 255 11.91 18.32 -17.10
CA ARG A 255 11.88 17.94 -18.50
C ARG A 255 11.93 19.13 -19.45
N MET A 256 11.20 20.18 -19.12
CA MET A 256 11.26 21.41 -19.90
C MET A 256 12.67 22.02 -19.87
N LEU A 257 13.31 22.07 -18.70
CA LEU A 257 14.67 22.60 -18.57
C LEU A 257 15.71 21.76 -19.31
N LEU A 258 15.60 20.43 -19.31
CA LEU A 258 16.51 19.53 -20.04
C LEU A 258 16.30 19.57 -21.56
N ASN A 259 15.07 19.80 -22.02
CA ASN A 259 14.74 19.90 -23.44
C ASN A 259 14.82 21.33 -23.99
N TRP A 260 15.26 22.29 -23.20
CA TRP A 260 15.44 23.67 -23.62
C TRP A 260 16.87 23.86 -24.09
N PRO A 261 17.13 24.07 -25.43
CA PRO A 261 18.49 24.04 -25.96
C PRO A 261 19.38 25.17 -25.42
N ASN A 262 18.82 26.39 -25.26
CA ASN A 262 19.56 27.59 -24.82
C ASN A 262 18.71 28.35 -23.78
N PRO A 263 18.64 27.92 -22.53
CA PRO A 263 17.95 28.68 -21.50
C PRO A 263 18.71 29.97 -21.19
N PRO A 264 18.02 31.08 -20.89
CA PRO A 264 18.69 32.32 -20.48
C PRO A 264 19.62 32.06 -19.28
N ALA A 265 20.83 32.64 -19.30
CA ALA A 265 21.86 32.38 -18.27
C ALA A 265 21.36 32.60 -16.83
N GLN A 266 20.50 33.61 -16.64
CA GLN A 266 19.93 33.95 -15.33
C GLN A 266 18.87 32.95 -14.85
N THR A 267 18.35 32.07 -15.72
CA THR A 267 17.25 31.14 -15.35
C THR A 267 17.65 30.23 -14.19
N ARG A 268 18.86 29.70 -14.22
CA ARG A 268 19.37 28.82 -13.18
C ARG A 268 19.51 29.54 -11.85
N GLU A 269 20.12 30.69 -11.84
CA GLU A 269 20.35 31.50 -10.65
C GLU A 269 19.03 31.91 -9.99
N ILE A 270 18.04 32.34 -10.77
CA ILE A 270 16.72 32.73 -10.28
C ILE A 270 15.98 31.51 -9.65
N ILE A 271 16.07 30.33 -10.26
CA ILE A 271 15.48 29.11 -9.69
C ILE A 271 16.16 28.72 -8.40
N GLU A 272 17.49 28.80 -8.30
CA GLU A 272 18.25 28.52 -7.07
C GLU A 272 17.90 29.52 -5.97
N GLN A 273 17.83 30.81 -6.27
CA GLN A 273 17.38 31.87 -5.33
C GLN A 273 15.92 31.61 -4.88
N LEU A 274 15.04 31.19 -5.78
CA LEU A 274 13.67 30.87 -5.47
C LEU A 274 13.56 29.68 -4.49
N LEU A 275 14.29 28.60 -4.75
CA LEU A 275 14.29 27.42 -3.87
C LEU A 275 14.85 27.76 -2.49
N ALA A 276 15.92 28.57 -2.43
CA ALA A 276 16.46 29.07 -1.17
C ALA A 276 15.46 29.96 -0.40
N ALA A 277 14.69 30.79 -1.12
CA ALA A 277 13.63 31.59 -0.52
C ALA A 277 12.51 30.70 0.01
N LEU A 278 12.02 29.73 -0.77
CA LEU A 278 10.93 28.81 -0.37
C LEU A 278 11.30 27.95 0.86
N ALA A 279 12.58 27.72 1.12
CA ALA A 279 13.05 27.03 2.31
C ALA A 279 12.86 27.87 3.59
N ARG A 280 12.69 29.18 3.49
CA ARG A 280 12.49 30.08 4.63
C ARG A 280 11.02 30.10 5.06
N PRO A 281 10.72 30.04 6.36
CA PRO A 281 9.33 30.00 6.85
C PRO A 281 8.55 31.30 6.58
N ASP A 282 9.23 32.46 6.47
CA ASP A 282 8.63 33.78 6.32
C ASP A 282 8.32 34.15 4.86
N THR A 283 8.57 33.24 3.92
CA THR A 283 8.39 33.52 2.50
C THR A 283 6.91 33.62 2.14
N ASN A 284 6.55 34.74 1.49
CA ASN A 284 5.19 35.03 1.05
C ASN A 284 5.09 35.10 -0.49
N PHE A 285 3.85 35.21 -0.99
CA PHE A 285 3.60 35.31 -2.43
C PHE A 285 4.26 36.51 -3.10
N TYR A 286 4.37 37.62 -2.37
CA TYR A 286 4.99 38.83 -2.90
C TYR A 286 6.50 38.63 -3.13
N THR A 287 7.19 38.06 -2.16
CA THR A 287 8.61 37.73 -2.25
C THR A 287 8.88 36.80 -3.43
N VAL A 288 8.10 35.75 -3.58
CA VAL A 288 8.21 34.81 -4.68
C VAL A 288 7.94 35.47 -6.01
N ALA A 289 6.87 36.26 -6.10
CA ALA A 289 6.51 36.98 -7.34
C ALA A 289 7.64 37.92 -7.80
N ARG A 290 8.32 38.60 -6.86
CA ARG A 290 9.46 39.47 -7.14
C ARG A 290 10.67 38.68 -7.66
N ILE A 291 10.96 37.53 -7.07
CA ILE A 291 12.10 36.67 -7.50
C ILE A 291 11.87 36.12 -8.91
N ILE A 292 10.64 35.69 -9.24
CA ILE A 292 10.33 35.12 -10.56
C ILE A 292 9.96 36.15 -11.61
N ALA A 293 9.81 37.42 -11.24
CA ALA A 293 9.43 38.49 -12.18
C ALA A 293 10.38 38.61 -13.40
N PRO A 294 11.72 38.51 -13.25
CA PRO A 294 12.64 38.56 -14.39
C PRO A 294 12.48 37.39 -15.37
N LEU A 295 11.89 36.25 -14.94
CA LEU A 295 11.57 35.12 -15.80
C LEU A 295 10.25 35.31 -16.56
N ASN A 296 9.54 36.40 -16.38
CA ASN A 296 8.33 36.68 -17.17
C ASN A 296 8.71 37.10 -18.59
N PRO A 297 8.36 36.29 -19.60
CA PRO A 297 8.82 36.58 -20.99
C PRO A 297 8.16 37.80 -21.65
N GLY A 298 7.22 38.47 -20.95
CA GLY A 298 6.45 39.57 -21.57
C GLY A 298 5.53 39.12 -22.71
N ALA A 299 5.15 40.03 -23.59
CA ALA A 299 4.29 39.74 -24.73
C ALA A 299 5.02 39.04 -25.87
N ASP A 300 6.29 39.39 -26.09
CA ASP A 300 7.10 38.95 -27.22
C ASP A 300 8.11 37.84 -26.90
N GLY A 301 7.98 37.22 -25.76
CA GLY A 301 8.94 36.20 -25.27
C GLY A 301 8.71 34.81 -25.86
N ASP A 302 9.79 34.01 -25.94
CA ASP A 302 9.75 32.61 -26.39
C ASP A 302 8.70 31.81 -25.62
N TYR A 303 7.92 30.98 -26.32
CA TYR A 303 6.91 30.07 -25.74
C TYR A 303 7.50 29.08 -24.74
N ARG A 304 8.76 28.68 -24.90
CA ARG A 304 9.50 27.81 -23.98
C ARG A 304 9.72 28.50 -22.65
N HIS A 305 10.15 29.74 -22.66
CA HIS A 305 10.31 30.57 -21.48
C HIS A 305 8.98 30.74 -20.74
N ARG A 306 7.91 31.02 -21.51
CA ARG A 306 6.54 31.14 -20.97
C ARG A 306 6.08 29.85 -20.31
N ALA A 307 6.33 28.67 -20.89
CA ALA A 307 5.97 27.37 -20.34
C ALA A 307 6.67 27.12 -18.99
N VAL A 308 7.98 27.36 -18.90
CA VAL A 308 8.77 27.22 -17.68
C VAL A 308 8.29 28.16 -16.60
N TRP A 309 8.09 29.44 -16.93
CA TRP A 309 7.59 30.46 -16.01
C TRP A 309 6.21 30.12 -15.45
N GLN A 310 5.27 29.74 -16.30
CA GLN A 310 3.92 29.33 -15.87
C GLN A 310 3.97 28.13 -14.93
N ARG A 311 4.78 27.12 -15.23
CA ARG A 311 4.89 25.92 -14.40
C ARG A 311 5.60 26.19 -13.08
N LEU A 312 6.62 27.02 -13.07
CA LEU A 312 7.31 27.48 -11.87
C LEU A 312 6.36 28.28 -10.96
N ARG A 313 5.61 29.21 -11.51
CA ARG A 313 4.58 29.98 -10.79
C ARG A 313 3.49 29.06 -10.21
N TYR A 314 3.09 28.02 -10.94
CA TYR A 314 2.14 27.02 -10.46
C TYR A 314 2.71 26.24 -9.27
N PHE A 315 3.94 25.74 -9.37
CA PHE A 315 4.62 25.07 -8.26
C PHE A 315 4.71 25.95 -7.01
N CYS A 316 5.14 27.19 -7.14
CA CYS A 316 5.25 28.11 -6.01
C CYS A 316 3.92 28.37 -5.32
N ARG A 317 2.84 28.55 -6.11
CA ARG A 317 1.48 28.71 -5.54
C ARG A 317 1.04 27.47 -4.74
N LEU A 318 1.28 26.29 -5.28
CA LEU A 318 0.96 25.04 -4.58
C LEU A 318 1.76 24.93 -3.28
N TYR A 319 3.06 25.20 -3.36
CA TYR A 319 3.96 25.10 -2.21
C TYR A 319 3.57 26.04 -1.07
N LEU A 320 3.44 27.34 -1.35
CA LEU A 320 3.07 28.34 -0.36
C LEU A 320 1.67 28.10 0.22
N ARG A 321 0.72 27.69 -0.61
CA ARG A 321 -0.63 27.36 -0.16
C ARG A 321 -0.62 26.14 0.77
N SER A 322 0.11 25.09 0.39
CA SER A 322 0.25 23.87 1.21
C SER A 322 0.95 24.16 2.53
N SER A 323 2.01 24.99 2.55
CA SER A 323 2.71 25.41 3.76
C SER A 323 1.76 26.09 4.76
N ARG A 324 0.92 27.04 4.28
CA ARG A 324 -0.10 27.69 5.11
C ARG A 324 -1.12 26.72 5.67
N TRP A 325 -1.59 25.77 4.87
CA TRP A 325 -2.54 24.77 5.32
C TRP A 325 -1.95 23.79 6.34
N ILE A 326 -0.68 23.40 6.17
CA ILE A 326 0.04 22.56 7.15
C ILE A 326 0.14 23.31 8.48
N ALA A 327 0.52 24.60 8.45
CA ALA A 327 0.57 25.43 9.65
C ALA A 327 -0.81 25.60 10.31
N ALA A 328 -1.89 25.74 9.53
CA ALA A 328 -3.25 25.80 10.05
C ALA A 328 -3.69 24.49 10.71
N VAL A 329 -3.31 23.34 10.14
CA VAL A 329 -3.55 22.02 10.75
C VAL A 329 -2.76 21.89 12.05
N GLU A 330 -1.52 22.35 12.10
CA GLU A 330 -0.67 22.29 13.30
C GLU A 330 -1.23 23.15 14.44
N ASN A 331 -1.56 24.41 14.15
CA ASN A 331 -2.02 25.39 15.14
C ASN A 331 -3.49 25.23 15.53
N ALA A 332 -4.17 24.19 15.06
CA ALA A 332 -5.58 23.92 15.32
C ALA A 332 -6.55 25.07 14.93
N THR A 333 -6.13 25.95 14.01
CA THR A 333 -6.98 27.03 13.55
C THR A 333 -8.23 26.47 12.87
N PRO A 334 -9.45 26.99 13.18
CA PRO A 334 -10.66 26.54 12.52
C PRO A 334 -10.59 26.92 11.04
N VAL A 335 -10.39 25.93 10.21
CA VAL A 335 -10.47 26.09 8.76
C VAL A 335 -11.94 26.01 8.37
N THR A 336 -12.47 27.08 7.81
CA THR A 336 -13.83 27.06 7.27
C THR A 336 -13.94 26.01 6.18
N VAL A 337 -14.85 25.07 6.34
CA VAL A 337 -15.02 23.90 5.45
C VAL A 337 -15.24 24.32 3.98
N PHE A 338 -15.78 25.53 3.77
CA PHE A 338 -16.04 26.11 2.45
C PHE A 338 -14.78 26.58 1.69
N ALA A 339 -13.64 26.76 2.39
CA ALA A 339 -12.39 27.22 1.77
C ALA A 339 -11.57 26.09 1.13
N VAL A 340 -11.90 24.83 1.41
CA VAL A 340 -11.18 23.66 0.91
C VAL A 340 -11.88 23.10 -0.32
N PRO A 341 -11.24 23.08 -1.49
CA PRO A 341 -11.79 22.42 -2.65
C PRO A 341 -12.04 20.92 -2.37
N ARG A 342 -13.20 20.41 -2.77
CA ARG A 342 -13.50 18.99 -2.63
C ARG A 342 -12.53 18.18 -3.49
N SER A 343 -11.63 17.47 -2.85
CA SER A 343 -10.80 16.45 -3.50
C SER A 343 -11.38 15.07 -3.20
N PRO A 344 -11.58 14.22 -4.20
CA PRO A 344 -11.98 12.84 -3.93
C PRO A 344 -10.93 12.17 -3.06
N ALA A 345 -11.35 11.24 -2.21
CA ALA A 345 -10.39 10.39 -1.52
C ALA A 345 -9.53 9.66 -2.59
N LEU A 346 -8.26 9.40 -2.25
CA LEU A 346 -7.41 8.56 -3.11
C LEU A 346 -8.11 7.21 -3.29
N ALA A 347 -8.83 7.08 -4.41
CA ALA A 347 -9.62 5.90 -4.70
C ALA A 347 -8.69 4.73 -5.05
N ARG A 348 -8.98 3.56 -4.50
CA ARG A 348 -8.33 2.33 -4.93
C ARG A 348 -9.12 1.81 -6.14
N HIS A 349 -8.45 1.74 -7.29
CA HIS A 349 -8.98 1.00 -8.42
C HIS A 349 -8.63 -0.48 -8.25
N THR A 350 -9.64 -1.32 -8.08
CA THR A 350 -9.45 -2.76 -7.91
C THR A 350 -9.45 -3.43 -9.28
N ASP A 351 -8.41 -4.20 -9.55
CA ASP A 351 -8.42 -5.12 -10.68
C ASP A 351 -9.33 -6.31 -10.35
N ASN A 352 -10.58 -6.27 -10.84
CA ASN A 352 -11.59 -7.29 -10.56
C ASN A 352 -11.13 -8.69 -10.98
N LEU A 353 -10.34 -8.80 -12.06
CA LEU A 353 -9.85 -10.09 -12.51
C LEU A 353 -8.75 -10.64 -11.59
N GLU A 354 -7.86 -9.79 -11.09
CA GLU A 354 -6.84 -10.20 -10.12
C GLU A 354 -7.48 -10.56 -8.78
N ALA A 355 -8.50 -9.81 -8.36
CA ALA A 355 -9.27 -10.14 -7.18
C ALA A 355 -9.97 -11.51 -7.31
N LEU A 356 -10.65 -11.77 -8.44
CA LEU A 356 -11.30 -13.04 -8.72
C LEU A 356 -10.27 -14.18 -8.76
N TRP A 357 -9.12 -13.96 -9.41
CA TRP A 357 -8.04 -14.95 -9.46
C TRP A 357 -7.48 -15.29 -8.09
N SER A 358 -7.37 -14.29 -7.20
CA SER A 358 -6.92 -14.49 -5.81
C SER A 358 -7.91 -15.37 -5.03
N GLY A 359 -9.22 -15.13 -5.19
CA GLY A 359 -10.27 -15.97 -4.59
C GLY A 359 -10.27 -17.40 -5.14
N PHE A 360 -10.18 -17.54 -6.46
CA PHE A 360 -10.11 -18.85 -7.13
C PHE A 360 -8.89 -19.67 -6.68
N ARG A 361 -7.75 -19.04 -6.57
CA ARG A 361 -6.52 -19.67 -6.08
C ARG A 361 -6.67 -20.19 -4.65
N THR A 362 -7.29 -19.41 -3.76
CA THR A 362 -7.59 -19.85 -2.39
C THR A 362 -8.55 -21.03 -2.38
N PHE A 363 -9.61 -20.98 -3.20
CA PHE A 363 -10.56 -22.09 -3.37
C PHE A 363 -9.84 -23.37 -3.80
N CYS A 364 -9.04 -23.34 -4.85
CA CYS A 364 -8.31 -24.50 -5.36
C CYS A 364 -7.29 -25.05 -4.36
N ALA A 365 -6.55 -24.18 -3.66
CA ALA A 365 -5.58 -24.60 -2.67
C ALA A 365 -6.22 -25.37 -1.53
N LEU A 366 -7.32 -24.85 -0.99
CA LEU A 366 -8.06 -25.51 0.08
C LEU A 366 -8.73 -26.80 -0.36
N SER A 367 -9.32 -26.82 -1.56
CA SER A 367 -9.89 -28.03 -2.12
C SER A 367 -8.82 -29.13 -2.29
N LEU A 368 -7.61 -28.76 -2.69
CA LEU A 368 -6.49 -29.70 -2.83
C LEU A 368 -6.06 -30.27 -1.47
N VAL A 369 -5.83 -29.38 -0.48
CA VAL A 369 -5.41 -29.81 0.87
C VAL A 369 -6.52 -30.67 1.51
N GLY A 370 -7.77 -30.27 1.39
CA GLY A 370 -8.89 -31.00 1.95
C GLY A 370 -9.14 -32.33 1.27
N ALA A 371 -9.06 -32.40 -0.05
CA ALA A 371 -9.16 -33.68 -0.77
C ALA A 371 -8.08 -34.65 -0.32
N TRP A 372 -6.85 -34.17 -0.09
CA TRP A 372 -5.76 -34.96 0.41
C TRP A 372 -6.01 -35.44 1.85
N THR A 373 -6.45 -34.56 2.77
CA THR A 373 -6.72 -34.91 4.18
C THR A 373 -7.89 -35.90 4.30
N ILE A 374 -8.96 -35.75 3.52
CA ILE A 374 -10.07 -36.68 3.48
C ILE A 374 -9.63 -38.03 2.93
N ALA A 375 -8.89 -38.07 1.84
CA ALA A 375 -8.42 -39.33 1.23
C ALA A 375 -7.43 -40.07 2.12
N ALA A 376 -6.58 -39.34 2.86
CA ALA A 376 -5.62 -39.89 3.78
C ALA A 376 -6.25 -40.35 5.15
N GLN A 377 -7.49 -39.93 5.42
CA GLN A 377 -8.15 -40.13 6.71
C GLN A 377 -7.27 -39.73 7.92
N TRP A 378 -6.61 -38.56 7.77
CA TRP A 378 -5.61 -38.13 8.72
C TRP A 378 -6.21 -37.38 9.89
N ASP A 379 -5.98 -37.87 11.11
CA ASP A 379 -6.57 -37.33 12.35
C ASP A 379 -6.21 -35.85 12.56
N ALA A 380 -4.99 -35.45 12.24
CA ALA A 380 -4.55 -34.06 12.30
C ALA A 380 -4.95 -33.22 11.07
N GLY A 381 -5.80 -33.74 10.16
CA GLY A 381 -6.23 -33.08 8.95
C GLY A 381 -6.89 -31.70 9.19
N GLY A 382 -7.60 -31.55 10.32
CA GLY A 382 -8.18 -30.29 10.74
C GLY A 382 -7.15 -29.18 10.96
N ALA A 383 -6.01 -29.50 11.59
CA ALA A 383 -4.91 -28.56 11.79
C ALA A 383 -4.23 -28.17 10.47
N ALA A 384 -4.03 -29.14 9.56
CA ALA A 384 -3.51 -28.89 8.22
C ALA A 384 -4.41 -27.92 7.44
N LEU A 385 -5.73 -28.17 7.42
CA LEU A 385 -6.71 -27.32 6.75
C LEU A 385 -6.79 -25.91 7.36
N THR A 386 -6.77 -25.82 8.69
CA THR A 386 -6.81 -24.54 9.40
C THR A 386 -5.65 -23.65 9.00
N LEU A 387 -4.41 -24.18 9.01
CA LEU A 387 -3.25 -23.37 8.68
C LEU A 387 -3.12 -23.13 7.17
N ALA A 388 -3.56 -24.06 6.33
CA ALA A 388 -3.72 -23.85 4.89
C ALA A 388 -4.70 -22.71 4.59
N ALA A 389 -5.83 -22.65 5.28
CA ALA A 389 -6.82 -21.58 5.14
C ALA A 389 -6.26 -20.21 5.57
N ILE A 390 -5.67 -20.14 6.78
CA ILE A 390 -5.04 -18.91 7.28
C ILE A 390 -3.99 -18.40 6.29
N SER A 391 -3.08 -19.27 5.86
CA SER A 391 -2.00 -18.91 4.95
C SER A 391 -2.50 -18.51 3.56
N SER A 392 -3.50 -19.23 3.02
CA SER A 392 -4.11 -18.90 1.72
C SER A 392 -4.75 -17.50 1.73
N VAL A 393 -5.57 -17.20 2.73
CA VAL A 393 -6.27 -15.91 2.82
C VAL A 393 -5.30 -14.76 3.09
N LEU A 394 -4.32 -14.95 3.98
CA LEU A 394 -3.33 -13.91 4.32
C LEU A 394 -2.42 -13.55 3.14
N TYR A 395 -1.94 -14.55 2.42
CA TYR A 395 -0.89 -14.35 1.42
C TYR A 395 -1.39 -14.31 -0.02
N SER A 396 -2.63 -14.71 -0.31
CA SER A 396 -3.18 -14.65 -1.67
C SER A 396 -3.22 -13.23 -2.23
N VAL A 397 -3.44 -12.22 -1.39
CA VAL A 397 -3.46 -10.80 -1.75
C VAL A 397 -2.11 -10.09 -1.53
N ALA A 398 -1.07 -10.82 -1.12
CA ALA A 398 0.27 -10.27 -0.96
C ALA A 398 0.89 -9.91 -2.32
N ALA A 399 1.83 -8.97 -2.32
CA ALA A 399 2.53 -8.56 -3.55
C ALA A 399 3.26 -9.71 -4.24
N SER A 400 3.83 -10.64 -3.48
CA SER A 400 4.45 -11.88 -3.96
C SER A 400 3.97 -13.09 -3.15
N PRO A 401 2.78 -13.65 -3.46
CA PRO A 401 2.18 -14.72 -2.69
C PRO A 401 3.08 -15.94 -2.51
N PHE A 402 3.72 -16.37 -3.59
CA PHE A 402 4.61 -17.51 -3.60
C PHE A 402 5.82 -17.35 -2.64
N ASN A 403 6.51 -16.20 -2.72
CA ASN A 403 7.67 -15.95 -1.85
C ASN A 403 7.27 -15.75 -0.39
N SER A 404 6.11 -15.15 -0.14
CA SER A 404 5.58 -14.96 1.21
C SER A 404 5.23 -16.29 1.88
N LEU A 405 4.63 -17.23 1.13
CA LEU A 405 4.36 -18.60 1.61
C LEU A 405 5.65 -19.40 1.80
N ALA A 406 6.63 -19.25 0.92
CA ALA A 406 7.93 -19.91 1.08
C ALA A 406 8.66 -19.42 2.35
N LEU A 407 8.58 -18.11 2.65
CA LEU A 407 9.10 -17.56 3.89
C LEU A 407 8.34 -18.11 5.10
N LEU A 408 7.00 -18.16 5.02
CA LEU A 408 6.18 -18.75 6.08
C LEU A 408 6.58 -20.19 6.34
N LEU A 409 6.66 -21.03 5.31
CA LEU A 409 7.01 -22.45 5.44
C LEU A 409 8.35 -22.63 6.18
N ARG A 410 9.39 -21.88 5.78
CA ARG A 410 10.68 -21.88 6.46
C ARG A 410 10.58 -21.45 7.92
N THR A 411 9.77 -20.42 8.18
CA THR A 411 9.53 -19.91 9.55
C THR A 411 8.83 -20.95 10.41
N LEU A 412 7.84 -21.68 9.88
CA LEU A 412 7.10 -22.69 10.63
C LEU A 412 7.98 -23.91 10.99
N ILE A 413 8.86 -24.33 10.08
CA ILE A 413 9.83 -25.41 10.38
C ILE A 413 10.74 -25.01 11.56
N LEU A 414 11.29 -23.79 11.52
CA LEU A 414 12.11 -23.28 12.62
C LEU A 414 11.32 -23.13 13.91
N LEU A 415 10.06 -22.70 13.80
CA LEU A 415 9.17 -22.49 14.92
C LEU A 415 8.78 -23.82 15.58
N SER A 416 8.52 -24.88 14.82
CA SER A 416 8.23 -26.20 15.35
C SER A 416 9.41 -26.74 16.19
N LEU A 417 10.64 -26.62 15.69
CA LEU A 417 11.83 -27.00 16.45
C LEU A 417 11.99 -26.19 17.74
N PHE A 418 11.74 -24.90 17.68
CA PHE A 418 11.78 -24.01 18.85
C PHE A 418 10.67 -24.38 19.84
N SER A 419 9.46 -24.60 19.35
CA SER A 419 8.29 -24.95 20.17
C SER A 419 8.45 -26.28 20.86
N PHE A 420 9.09 -27.26 20.23
CA PHE A 420 9.46 -28.53 20.85
C PHE A 420 10.33 -28.30 22.11
N VAL A 421 11.40 -27.51 21.96
CA VAL A 421 12.31 -27.20 23.07
C VAL A 421 11.57 -26.48 24.22
N VAL A 422 10.72 -25.52 23.88
CA VAL A 422 9.96 -24.75 24.86
C VAL A 422 8.92 -25.66 25.57
N LYS A 423 8.15 -26.44 24.83
CA LYS A 423 7.06 -27.27 25.39
C LYS A 423 7.61 -28.38 26.26
N PHE A 424 8.51 -29.21 25.70
CA PHE A 424 9.01 -30.41 26.39
C PHE A 424 10.26 -30.17 27.26
N GLY A 425 11.05 -29.14 26.95
CA GLY A 425 12.25 -28.80 27.73
C GLY A 425 11.96 -27.84 28.89
N LEU A 426 11.06 -26.88 28.71
CA LEU A 426 10.83 -25.80 29.68
C LEU A 426 9.47 -25.94 30.35
N MET A 427 8.37 -26.01 29.60
CA MET A 427 7.00 -25.96 30.17
C MET A 427 6.67 -27.17 31.07
N VAL A 428 7.20 -28.36 30.74
CA VAL A 428 7.03 -29.54 31.57
C VAL A 428 7.58 -29.34 32.99
N GLN A 429 8.56 -28.46 33.17
CA GLN A 429 9.18 -28.14 34.45
C GLN A 429 8.50 -26.98 35.20
N ILE A 430 7.57 -26.29 34.53
CA ILE A 430 6.90 -25.10 35.06
C ILE A 430 5.45 -25.47 35.39
N SER A 431 5.10 -25.48 36.69
CA SER A 431 3.74 -25.70 37.15
C SER A 431 2.93 -24.40 37.24
N ASP A 432 3.59 -23.26 37.42
CA ASP A 432 2.95 -21.98 37.68
C ASP A 432 2.88 -21.09 36.50
N LEU A 433 1.71 -20.51 36.23
CA LEU A 433 1.51 -19.53 35.15
C LEU A 433 2.48 -18.34 35.27
N TRP A 434 2.77 -17.88 36.47
CA TRP A 434 3.67 -16.72 36.67
C TRP A 434 5.11 -17.00 36.24
N LEU A 435 5.62 -18.21 36.47
CA LEU A 435 6.94 -18.59 35.97
C LEU A 435 6.98 -18.69 34.45
N PHE A 436 5.90 -19.20 33.86
CA PHE A 436 5.77 -19.23 32.40
C PHE A 436 5.75 -17.80 31.79
N LEU A 437 4.98 -16.91 32.40
CA LEU A 437 4.94 -15.49 31.97
C LEU A 437 6.28 -14.80 32.15
N LEU A 438 7.04 -15.11 33.20
CA LEU A 438 8.39 -14.55 33.41
C LEU A 438 9.36 -14.94 32.29
N PHE A 439 9.21 -16.15 31.73
CA PHE A 439 9.97 -16.55 30.53
C PHE A 439 9.41 -15.93 29.25
N LEU A 440 8.10 -15.94 29.07
CA LEU A 440 7.43 -15.53 27.83
C LEU A 440 7.56 -14.01 27.58
N PHE A 441 7.44 -13.20 28.63
CA PHE A 441 7.47 -11.75 28.52
C PHE A 441 8.79 -11.19 27.93
N PRO A 442 10.01 -11.53 28.41
CA PRO A 442 11.24 -11.07 27.81
C PRO A 442 11.44 -11.61 26.40
N LEU A 443 10.99 -12.83 26.10
CA LEU A 443 11.03 -13.41 24.77
C LEU A 443 10.20 -12.59 23.78
N LEU A 444 8.92 -12.34 24.10
CA LEU A 444 8.02 -11.54 23.27
C LEU A 444 8.51 -10.12 23.09
N THR A 445 8.99 -9.49 24.17
CA THR A 445 9.54 -8.12 24.11
C THR A 445 10.77 -8.04 23.22
N THR A 446 11.66 -9.03 23.29
CA THR A 446 12.83 -9.13 22.42
C THR A 446 12.43 -9.31 20.95
N MET A 447 11.49 -10.18 20.65
CA MET A 447 10.97 -10.37 19.29
C MET A 447 10.35 -9.08 18.72
N GLN A 448 9.62 -8.32 19.54
CA GLN A 448 9.04 -7.03 19.15
C GLN A 448 10.13 -5.97 18.88
N LEU A 449 11.21 -5.95 19.65
CA LEU A 449 12.37 -5.08 19.41
C LEU A 449 13.08 -5.43 18.10
N LEU A 450 13.36 -6.73 17.88
CA LEU A 450 14.02 -7.20 16.66
C LEU A 450 13.19 -6.91 15.41
N LYS A 451 11.88 -7.05 15.49
CA LYS A 451 10.95 -6.67 14.40
C LYS A 451 11.09 -5.21 13.99
N GLN A 452 11.34 -4.30 14.94
CA GLN A 452 11.50 -2.87 14.65
C GLN A 452 12.90 -2.51 14.18
N GLN A 453 13.93 -3.16 14.70
CA GLN A 453 15.32 -2.84 14.40
C GLN A 453 15.82 -3.45 13.09
N MET A 454 15.18 -4.55 12.64
CA MET A 454 15.55 -5.28 11.44
C MET A 454 14.41 -5.25 10.41
N PRO A 455 14.18 -4.13 9.70
CA PRO A 455 13.07 -4.00 8.75
C PRO A 455 13.08 -5.07 7.65
N ALA A 456 14.26 -5.53 7.23
CA ALA A 456 14.42 -6.61 6.25
C ALA A 456 13.86 -7.96 6.75
N LEU A 457 13.87 -8.20 8.06
CA LEU A 457 13.38 -9.42 8.71
C LEU A 457 12.07 -9.18 9.49
N ALA A 458 11.45 -8.01 9.35
CA ALA A 458 10.23 -7.67 10.08
C ALA A 458 9.08 -8.64 9.80
N GLY A 459 8.99 -9.16 8.57
CA GLY A 459 8.05 -10.20 8.18
C GLY A 459 8.26 -11.50 8.94
N LEU A 460 9.50 -11.97 9.06
CA LEU A 460 9.86 -13.18 9.80
C LEU A 460 9.52 -13.02 11.29
N TRP A 461 9.95 -11.94 11.94
CA TRP A 461 9.62 -11.71 13.36
C TRP A 461 8.14 -11.57 13.59
N GLY A 462 7.40 -10.94 12.64
CA GLY A 462 5.95 -10.85 12.69
C GLY A 462 5.26 -12.22 12.64
N GLN A 463 5.72 -13.12 11.78
CA GLN A 463 5.20 -14.49 11.67
C GLN A 463 5.51 -15.30 12.94
N LEU A 464 6.75 -15.23 13.45
CA LEU A 464 7.13 -15.91 14.69
C LEU A 464 6.23 -15.50 15.86
N ILE A 465 6.00 -14.20 16.05
CA ILE A 465 5.15 -13.69 17.15
C ILE A 465 3.70 -14.19 17.02
N VAL A 466 3.16 -14.22 15.80
CA VAL A 466 1.75 -14.59 15.57
C VAL A 466 1.52 -16.09 15.71
N PHE A 467 2.43 -16.91 15.17
CA PHE A 467 2.22 -18.38 15.13
C PHE A 467 2.82 -19.10 16.33
N MET A 468 3.67 -18.45 17.13
CA MET A 468 4.34 -19.09 18.27
C MET A 468 3.34 -19.74 19.25
N GLY A 469 2.25 -19.07 19.59
CA GLY A 469 1.23 -19.61 20.50
C GLY A 469 0.60 -20.91 20.00
N SER A 470 0.28 -20.96 18.69
CA SER A 470 -0.32 -22.15 18.06
C SER A 470 0.64 -23.32 17.94
N PHE A 471 1.95 -23.07 17.81
CA PHE A 471 2.97 -24.14 17.73
C PHE A 471 3.41 -24.66 19.09
N ILE A 472 3.53 -23.80 20.11
CA ILE A 472 3.73 -24.25 21.49
C ILE A 472 2.49 -24.99 22.01
N SER A 473 1.32 -24.74 21.43
CA SER A 473 0.01 -25.29 21.84
C SER A 473 -0.24 -25.08 23.33
N VAL A 474 -0.27 -23.81 23.74
CA VAL A 474 -0.56 -23.42 25.13
C VAL A 474 -2.04 -23.62 25.40
N THR A 475 -2.43 -24.79 25.88
CA THR A 475 -3.82 -25.19 26.21
C THR A 475 -4.10 -25.08 27.68
N ASN A 476 -5.37 -25.08 28.07
CA ASN A 476 -5.82 -25.11 29.45
C ASN A 476 -6.86 -26.26 29.66
N PRO A 477 -6.52 -27.35 30.31
CA PRO A 477 -5.23 -27.68 30.94
C PRO A 477 -4.11 -27.95 29.92
N PRO A 478 -2.83 -27.82 30.33
CA PRO A 478 -1.71 -28.13 29.46
C PRO A 478 -1.61 -29.63 29.16
N VAL A 479 -1.47 -29.97 27.87
CA VAL A 479 -1.34 -31.35 27.40
C VAL A 479 0.08 -31.57 26.87
N TYR A 480 0.76 -32.61 27.34
CA TYR A 480 2.15 -32.96 27.00
C TYR A 480 2.23 -34.30 26.27
N ASP A 481 1.40 -34.52 25.26
CA ASP A 481 1.53 -35.67 24.37
C ASP A 481 2.51 -35.32 23.22
N PHE A 482 3.59 -36.11 23.11
CA PHE A 482 4.61 -35.90 22.10
C PHE A 482 4.12 -36.33 20.71
N ALA A 483 3.39 -37.41 20.61
CA ALA A 483 2.91 -37.90 19.33
C ALA A 483 1.88 -36.96 18.71
N ASP A 484 0.94 -36.49 19.51
CA ASP A 484 -0.06 -35.50 19.08
C ASP A 484 0.59 -34.20 18.71
N PHE A 485 1.56 -33.71 19.48
CA PHE A 485 2.30 -32.49 19.18
C PHE A 485 3.03 -32.59 17.83
N LEU A 486 3.75 -33.70 17.62
CA LEU A 486 4.51 -33.86 16.37
C LEU A 486 3.59 -34.02 15.16
N ASN A 487 2.49 -34.76 15.33
CA ASN A 487 1.49 -34.97 14.28
C ASN A 487 0.79 -33.64 13.90
N ASP A 488 0.41 -32.85 14.90
CA ASP A 488 -0.24 -31.55 14.72
C ASP A 488 0.69 -30.52 14.04
N ASP A 489 1.94 -30.42 14.49
CA ASP A 489 2.93 -29.52 13.89
C ASP A 489 3.29 -29.94 12.45
N LEU A 490 3.44 -31.27 12.20
CA LEU A 490 3.67 -31.79 10.87
C LEU A 490 2.49 -31.50 9.94
N ALA A 491 1.26 -31.65 10.44
CA ALA A 491 0.04 -31.36 9.71
C ALA A 491 -0.01 -29.87 9.29
N LYS A 492 0.28 -28.97 10.22
CA LYS A 492 0.34 -27.53 9.95
C LYS A 492 1.38 -27.18 8.87
N ILE A 493 2.58 -27.75 8.96
CA ILE A 493 3.67 -27.55 8.00
C ILE A 493 3.30 -28.09 6.62
N LEU A 494 2.75 -29.31 6.55
CA LEU A 494 2.33 -29.94 5.29
C LEU A 494 1.15 -29.19 4.65
N GLY A 495 0.18 -28.73 5.44
CA GLY A 495 -0.93 -27.91 4.95
C GLY A 495 -0.44 -26.65 4.24
N VAL A 496 0.51 -25.92 4.84
CA VAL A 496 1.15 -24.76 4.21
C VAL A 496 2.01 -25.16 3.03
N GLY A 497 2.72 -26.29 3.07
CA GLY A 497 3.53 -26.82 1.97
C GLY A 497 2.69 -27.13 0.74
N LEU A 498 1.54 -27.81 0.91
CA LEU A 498 0.59 -28.08 -0.19
C LEU A 498 -0.05 -26.79 -0.72
N THR A 499 -0.36 -25.85 0.16
CA THR A 499 -0.82 -24.51 -0.27
C THR A 499 0.23 -23.78 -1.11
N TRP A 500 1.49 -23.83 -0.68
CA TRP A 500 2.60 -23.25 -1.44
C TRP A 500 2.76 -23.92 -2.81
N LEU A 501 2.62 -25.24 -2.89
CA LEU A 501 2.64 -26.00 -4.13
C LEU A 501 1.48 -25.60 -5.04
N ALA A 502 0.26 -25.51 -4.52
CA ALA A 502 -0.90 -25.04 -5.28
C ALA A 502 -0.69 -23.64 -5.85
N PHE A 503 -0.10 -22.74 -5.05
CA PHE A 503 0.25 -21.37 -5.50
C PHE A 503 1.41 -21.34 -6.49
N ALA A 504 2.30 -22.32 -6.48
CA ALA A 504 3.34 -22.49 -7.48
C ALA A 504 2.78 -22.86 -8.85
N VAL A 505 1.73 -23.69 -8.87
CA VAL A 505 1.02 -24.10 -10.10
C VAL A 505 0.10 -22.96 -10.59
N LEU A 506 -0.68 -22.38 -9.68
CA LEU A 506 -1.62 -21.30 -9.96
C LEU A 506 -0.96 -19.91 -9.82
N ARG A 507 0.21 -19.74 -10.41
CA ARG A 507 0.95 -18.46 -10.30
C ARG A 507 0.13 -17.30 -10.86
N PRO A 508 0.13 -16.14 -10.18
CA PRO A 508 -0.34 -14.92 -10.80
C PRO A 508 0.48 -14.63 -12.04
N GLY A 509 -0.14 -13.98 -13.03
CA GLY A 509 0.56 -13.57 -14.25
C GLY A 509 1.86 -12.83 -13.93
N SER A 510 2.88 -12.95 -14.80
CA SER A 510 4.17 -12.28 -14.60
C SER A 510 3.99 -10.78 -14.36
N ASP A 511 4.87 -10.16 -13.57
CA ASP A 511 4.84 -8.72 -13.27
C ASP A 511 4.84 -7.89 -14.56
N ALA A 512 5.49 -8.36 -15.62
CA ALA A 512 5.44 -7.74 -16.94
C ALA A 512 4.02 -7.74 -17.55
N ARG A 513 3.24 -8.82 -17.42
CA ARG A 513 1.84 -8.85 -17.88
C ARG A 513 0.95 -7.93 -17.06
N LYS A 514 1.15 -7.89 -15.75
CA LYS A 514 0.43 -7.00 -14.85
C LYS A 514 0.73 -5.54 -15.20
N SER A 515 2.00 -5.15 -15.36
CA SER A 515 2.38 -3.78 -15.69
C SER A 515 1.82 -3.34 -17.05
N ARG A 516 1.84 -4.22 -18.07
CA ARG A 516 1.20 -3.94 -19.38
C ARG A 516 -0.31 -3.70 -19.24
N ARG A 517 -0.99 -4.47 -18.39
CA ARG A 517 -2.41 -4.29 -18.14
C ARG A 517 -2.70 -2.97 -17.46
N HIS A 518 -1.95 -2.64 -16.40
CA HIS A 518 -2.10 -1.35 -15.72
C HIS A 518 -1.83 -0.17 -16.65
N ILE A 519 -0.82 -0.22 -17.50
CA ILE A 519 -0.57 0.83 -18.49
C ILE A 519 -1.70 0.91 -19.51
N ARG A 520 -2.27 -0.21 -19.93
CA ARG A 520 -3.44 -0.19 -20.83
C ARG A 520 -4.63 0.50 -20.17
N GLU A 521 -4.89 0.26 -18.90
CA GLU A 521 -5.95 0.92 -18.13
C GLU A 521 -5.68 2.42 -17.97
N LEU A 522 -4.45 2.80 -17.63
CA LEU A 522 -4.03 4.20 -17.55
C LEU A 522 -4.19 4.92 -18.90
N ARG A 523 -3.80 4.28 -20.01
CA ARG A 523 -3.99 4.83 -21.37
C ARG A 523 -5.46 4.98 -21.73
N ARG A 524 -6.31 3.99 -21.42
CA ARG A 524 -7.76 4.09 -21.63
C ARG A 524 -8.37 5.24 -20.83
N GLY A 525 -8.01 5.36 -19.55
CA GLY A 525 -8.43 6.48 -18.72
C GLY A 525 -7.94 7.82 -19.26
N PHE A 526 -6.74 7.89 -19.83
CA PHE A 526 -6.23 9.10 -20.47
C PHE A 526 -6.99 9.44 -21.76
N VAL A 527 -7.30 8.46 -22.60
CA VAL A 527 -8.13 8.67 -23.82
C VAL A 527 -9.53 9.17 -23.45
N ASP A 528 -10.09 8.69 -22.32
CA ASP A 528 -11.33 9.24 -21.78
C ASP A 528 -11.20 10.73 -21.44
N GLN A 529 -10.04 11.17 -20.88
CA GLN A 529 -9.76 12.58 -20.61
C GLN A 529 -9.75 13.45 -21.88
N LEU A 530 -9.47 12.88 -23.06
CA LEU A 530 -9.49 13.58 -24.35
C LEU A 530 -10.92 13.69 -24.92
N SER A 531 -11.92 13.08 -24.30
CA SER A 531 -13.32 13.19 -24.69
C SER A 531 -13.93 14.51 -24.23
N ARG A 532 -15.00 14.97 -24.88
CA ARG A 532 -15.72 16.20 -24.49
C ARG A 532 -16.35 16.10 -23.09
N LYS A 533 -16.79 14.89 -22.68
CA LYS A 533 -17.36 14.62 -21.35
C LYS A 533 -16.64 13.43 -20.74
N PRO A 534 -15.50 13.65 -20.05
CA PRO A 534 -14.79 12.56 -19.41
C PRO A 534 -15.60 11.98 -18.24
N GLN A 535 -15.50 10.68 -18.06
CA GLN A 535 -16.11 9.98 -16.93
C GLN A 535 -15.41 10.31 -15.62
N LEU A 536 -14.07 10.48 -15.67
CA LEU A 536 -13.26 10.84 -14.53
C LEU A 536 -12.93 12.32 -14.52
N SER A 537 -13.05 12.97 -13.36
CA SER A 537 -12.50 14.31 -13.15
C SER A 537 -10.97 14.28 -13.18
N GLU A 538 -10.32 15.44 -13.29
CA GLU A 538 -8.86 15.58 -13.18
C GLU A 538 -8.32 14.88 -11.92
N ASN A 539 -8.89 15.19 -10.77
CA ASN A 539 -8.50 14.57 -9.49
C ASN A 539 -8.77 13.05 -9.47
N GLY A 540 -9.83 12.59 -10.13
CA GLY A 540 -10.15 11.17 -10.25
C GLY A 540 -9.12 10.43 -11.08
N TYR A 541 -8.68 10.99 -12.20
CA TYR A 541 -7.63 10.42 -13.02
C TYR A 541 -6.26 10.46 -12.33
N GLU A 542 -5.92 11.56 -11.65
CA GLU A 542 -4.72 11.62 -10.80
C GLU A 542 -4.71 10.48 -9.77
N SER A 543 -5.83 10.28 -9.08
CA SER A 543 -5.98 9.21 -8.09
C SER A 543 -5.78 7.82 -8.70
N LEU A 544 -6.32 7.59 -9.92
CA LEU A 544 -6.14 6.36 -10.68
C LEU A 544 -4.65 6.10 -10.98
N VAL A 545 -3.96 7.09 -11.51
CA VAL A 545 -2.52 6.96 -11.85
C VAL A 545 -1.70 6.62 -10.60
N TYR A 546 -1.89 7.36 -9.52
CA TYR A 546 -1.16 7.12 -8.28
C TYR A 546 -1.45 5.77 -7.66
N HIS A 547 -2.69 5.30 -7.76
CA HIS A 547 -3.05 3.98 -7.28
C HIS A 547 -2.30 2.88 -8.03
N HIS A 548 -2.32 2.90 -9.37
CA HIS A 548 -1.61 1.91 -10.17
C HIS A 548 -0.10 1.94 -9.93
N VAL A 549 0.49 3.13 -9.83
CA VAL A 549 1.91 3.29 -9.50
C VAL A 549 2.23 2.73 -8.11
N SER A 550 1.36 2.93 -7.13
CA SER A 550 1.58 2.46 -5.75
C SER A 550 1.58 0.94 -5.62
N GLN A 551 0.72 0.26 -6.38
CA GLN A 551 0.65 -1.20 -6.36
C GLN A 551 1.96 -1.85 -6.81
N PHE A 552 2.67 -1.22 -7.75
CA PHE A 552 3.94 -1.74 -8.26
C PHE A 552 5.17 -1.33 -7.44
N ASN A 553 5.03 -0.45 -6.46
CA ASN A 553 6.16 -0.05 -5.62
C ASN A 553 6.73 -1.24 -4.80
N SER A 554 5.91 -2.26 -4.54
CA SER A 554 6.29 -3.51 -3.87
C SER A 554 6.70 -4.64 -4.84
N SER A 555 6.64 -4.42 -6.16
CA SER A 555 7.05 -5.42 -7.17
C SER A 555 8.55 -5.69 -7.11
N GLN A 556 8.93 -6.95 -7.21
CA GLN A 556 10.33 -7.38 -7.25
C GLN A 556 10.98 -7.11 -8.62
N ASP A 557 10.18 -6.99 -9.70
CA ASP A 557 10.69 -6.67 -11.02
C ASP A 557 10.94 -5.16 -11.16
N ALA A 558 12.21 -4.78 -11.04
CA ALA A 558 12.66 -3.40 -11.15
C ALA A 558 12.34 -2.79 -12.53
N LEU A 559 12.35 -3.58 -13.61
CA LEU A 559 12.09 -3.10 -14.98
C LEU A 559 10.60 -2.75 -15.14
N SER A 560 9.70 -3.64 -14.75
CA SER A 560 8.25 -3.41 -14.79
C SER A 560 7.85 -2.22 -13.91
N ARG A 561 8.45 -2.09 -12.73
CA ARG A 561 8.24 -0.95 -11.84
C ARG A 561 8.67 0.37 -12.46
N ARG A 562 9.89 0.43 -13.03
CA ARG A 562 10.42 1.62 -13.71
C ARG A 562 9.54 2.05 -14.88
N TRP A 563 9.09 1.09 -15.65
CA TRP A 563 8.29 1.33 -16.83
C TRP A 563 6.91 1.90 -16.48
N LEU A 564 6.22 1.31 -15.49
CA LEU A 564 4.93 1.80 -15.02
C LEU A 564 5.04 3.21 -14.39
N LEU A 565 6.08 3.47 -13.60
CA LEU A 565 6.37 4.79 -13.04
C LEU A 565 6.53 5.83 -14.13
N ARG A 566 7.32 5.54 -15.17
CA ARG A 566 7.55 6.45 -16.29
C ARG A 566 6.26 6.78 -17.01
N TRP A 567 5.47 5.76 -17.37
CA TRP A 567 4.16 5.96 -17.98
C TRP A 567 3.21 6.76 -17.09
N GLY A 568 3.13 6.43 -15.81
CA GLY A 568 2.29 7.15 -14.86
C GLY A 568 2.62 8.64 -14.79
N VAL A 569 3.89 8.99 -14.67
CA VAL A 569 4.35 10.41 -14.64
C VAL A 569 4.05 11.14 -15.94
N VAL A 570 4.32 10.50 -17.07
CA VAL A 570 4.04 11.11 -18.40
C VAL A 570 2.56 11.37 -18.59
N LEU A 571 1.72 10.35 -18.32
CA LEU A 571 0.28 10.49 -18.49
C LEU A 571 -0.32 11.52 -17.53
N LEU A 572 0.21 11.62 -16.32
CA LEU A 572 -0.20 12.63 -15.35
C LEU A 572 0.13 14.05 -15.83
N ASN A 573 1.37 14.25 -16.32
CA ASN A 573 1.78 15.54 -16.86
C ASN A 573 0.96 15.94 -18.10
N CYS A 574 0.69 14.99 -19.00
CA CYS A 574 -0.15 15.21 -20.16
C CYS A 574 -1.61 15.50 -19.77
N SER A 575 -2.16 14.81 -18.78
CA SER A 575 -3.52 15.05 -18.28
C SER A 575 -3.70 16.50 -17.80
N HIS A 576 -2.75 17.02 -17.03
CA HIS A 576 -2.79 18.42 -16.59
C HIS A 576 -2.82 19.41 -17.76
N VAL A 577 -2.10 19.13 -18.84
CA VAL A 577 -2.13 19.99 -20.03
C VAL A 577 -3.45 19.86 -20.76
N VAL A 578 -3.98 18.65 -20.90
CA VAL A 578 -5.29 18.40 -21.52
C VAL A 578 -6.41 19.16 -20.83
N TRP A 579 -6.43 19.20 -19.49
CA TRP A 579 -7.40 19.99 -18.75
C TRP A 579 -7.24 21.50 -19.00
N GLN A 580 -6.03 22.01 -19.10
CA GLN A 580 -5.79 23.41 -19.47
C GLN A 580 -6.23 23.71 -20.92
N LEU A 581 -6.01 22.79 -21.86
CA LEU A 581 -6.48 22.92 -23.24
C LEU A 581 -8.02 22.90 -23.36
N ARG A 582 -8.70 22.21 -22.44
CA ARG A 582 -10.15 22.19 -22.39
C ARG A 582 -10.75 23.52 -21.98
N ASP A 583 -10.14 24.26 -21.04
CA ASP A 583 -10.60 25.59 -20.64
C ASP A 583 -10.57 26.59 -21.85
N TRP A 584 -9.81 26.25 -22.88
CA TRP A 584 -9.79 26.98 -24.15
C TRP A 584 -10.99 26.68 -25.06
N GLU A 585 -11.72 25.57 -24.84
CA GLU A 585 -12.91 25.22 -25.65
C GLU A 585 -14.03 26.25 -25.54
N THR A 586 -14.07 26.99 -24.46
CA THR A 586 -15.10 28.02 -24.22
C THR A 586 -14.85 29.32 -24.93
N ARG A 587 -13.66 29.49 -25.58
CA ARG A 587 -13.29 30.69 -26.32
C ARG A 587 -13.43 30.42 -27.83
N ALA A 588 -14.26 31.19 -28.53
CA ALA A 588 -14.36 31.15 -29.98
C ALA A 588 -13.05 31.69 -30.58
N ASP A 589 -12.08 30.83 -30.84
CA ASP A 589 -10.71 31.21 -31.19
C ASP A 589 -10.33 30.55 -32.54
N PRO A 590 -9.69 31.29 -33.48
CA PRO A 590 -9.15 30.73 -34.71
C PRO A 590 -8.11 29.64 -34.50
N LEU A 591 -7.51 29.56 -33.31
CA LEU A 591 -6.55 28.55 -32.90
C LEU A 591 -7.18 27.22 -32.46
N ALA A 592 -8.50 27.16 -32.37
CA ALA A 592 -9.20 25.91 -31.93
C ALA A 592 -8.89 24.73 -32.86
N ARG A 593 -8.72 24.94 -34.16
CA ARG A 593 -8.33 23.88 -35.11
C ARG A 593 -6.96 23.28 -34.79
N VAL A 594 -5.97 24.13 -34.46
CA VAL A 594 -4.61 23.67 -34.12
C VAL A 594 -4.61 22.87 -32.82
N ARG A 595 -5.38 23.34 -31.83
CA ARG A 595 -5.62 22.58 -30.58
C ARG A 595 -6.22 21.21 -30.88
N ASP A 596 -7.24 21.14 -31.74
CA ASP A 596 -7.92 19.89 -32.09
C ASP A 596 -6.98 18.89 -32.79
N VAL A 597 -6.07 19.40 -33.62
CA VAL A 597 -4.99 18.60 -34.24
C VAL A 597 -4.06 18.03 -33.14
N ALA A 598 -3.62 18.83 -32.18
CA ALA A 598 -2.77 18.35 -31.10
C ALA A 598 -3.49 17.30 -30.23
N VAL A 599 -4.79 17.49 -29.96
CA VAL A 599 -5.61 16.51 -29.21
C VAL A 599 -5.80 15.23 -30.02
N SER A 600 -6.00 15.32 -31.35
CA SER A 600 -6.12 14.12 -32.21
C SER A 600 -4.81 13.33 -32.26
N LEU A 601 -3.66 14.02 -32.35
CA LEU A 601 -2.34 13.39 -32.26
C LEU A 601 -2.13 12.64 -30.94
N LEU A 602 -2.52 13.27 -29.81
CA LEU A 602 -2.46 12.61 -28.50
C LEU A 602 -3.35 11.36 -28.46
N ARG A 603 -4.55 11.43 -29.02
CA ARG A 603 -5.47 10.30 -29.10
C ARG A 603 -4.86 9.17 -29.93
N ASP A 604 -4.25 9.49 -31.07
CA ASP A 604 -3.60 8.51 -31.95
C ASP A 604 -2.40 7.84 -31.28
N ILE A 605 -1.54 8.61 -30.59
CA ILE A 605 -0.40 8.07 -29.82
C ILE A 605 -0.89 7.15 -28.70
N MET A 606 -1.97 7.50 -28.03
CA MET A 606 -2.45 6.78 -26.84
C MET A 606 -3.42 5.64 -27.16
N SER A 607 -4.01 5.58 -28.36
CA SER A 607 -4.85 4.47 -28.79
C SER A 607 -4.03 3.19 -28.99
N GLU A 608 -4.61 2.02 -28.75
CA GLU A 608 -3.93 0.72 -28.95
C GLU A 608 -3.49 0.54 -30.43
N ARG A 609 -4.20 1.13 -31.38
CA ARG A 609 -3.91 1.09 -32.82
C ARG A 609 -2.82 2.09 -33.23
N GLY A 610 -2.75 3.24 -32.55
CA GLY A 610 -1.84 4.34 -32.89
C GLY A 610 -0.37 3.99 -32.68
N VAL A 611 -0.02 3.20 -31.69
CA VAL A 611 1.37 2.79 -31.42
C VAL A 611 1.94 1.89 -32.54
N GLN A 612 1.08 1.18 -33.26
CA GLN A 612 1.49 0.38 -34.43
C GLN A 612 1.49 1.17 -35.74
N GLN A 613 0.69 2.25 -35.82
CA GLN A 613 0.47 2.99 -37.09
C GLN A 613 1.36 4.22 -37.24
N ARG A 614 1.81 4.83 -36.15
CA ARG A 614 2.65 6.03 -36.19
C ARG A 614 3.80 5.92 -35.19
N PRO A 615 5.05 5.94 -35.61
CA PRO A 615 6.16 5.97 -34.68
C PRO A 615 6.07 7.22 -33.79
N LEU A 616 6.34 7.07 -32.51
CA LEU A 616 6.26 8.16 -31.51
C LEU A 616 7.12 9.36 -31.94
N ALA A 617 8.29 9.10 -32.55
CA ALA A 617 9.20 10.12 -33.05
C ALA A 617 8.51 11.07 -34.08
N SER A 618 7.76 10.51 -35.04
CA SER A 618 7.08 11.37 -36.06
C SER A 618 5.98 12.23 -35.44
N ALA A 619 5.33 11.75 -34.38
CA ALA A 619 4.33 12.53 -33.69
C ALA A 619 4.95 13.62 -32.80
N LEU A 620 6.12 13.38 -32.23
CA LEU A 620 6.91 14.38 -31.51
C LEU A 620 7.42 15.48 -32.45
N ASP A 621 7.93 15.10 -33.62
CA ASP A 621 8.35 16.07 -34.65
C ASP A 621 7.17 16.97 -35.10
N GLU A 622 5.98 16.40 -35.24
CA GLU A 622 4.80 17.17 -35.62
C GLU A 622 4.36 18.14 -34.51
N LEU A 623 4.37 17.70 -33.25
CA LEU A 623 4.10 18.56 -32.10
C LEU A 623 5.13 19.70 -32.02
N GLN A 624 6.40 19.40 -32.29
CA GLN A 624 7.45 20.43 -32.30
C GLN A 624 7.21 21.47 -33.44
N ARG A 625 6.86 21.02 -34.64
CA ARG A 625 6.50 21.92 -35.76
C ARG A 625 5.32 22.82 -35.40
N ILE A 626 4.28 22.27 -34.78
CA ILE A 626 3.14 23.05 -34.29
C ILE A 626 3.60 24.11 -33.30
N CYS A 627 4.48 23.76 -32.34
CA CYS A 627 5.03 24.72 -31.40
C CYS A 627 5.79 25.85 -32.09
N ASP A 628 6.63 25.54 -33.08
CA ASP A 628 7.45 26.53 -33.77
C ASP A 628 6.58 27.49 -34.60
N VAL A 629 5.54 26.98 -35.28
CA VAL A 629 4.59 27.82 -36.03
C VAL A 629 3.79 28.73 -35.06
N LEU A 630 3.28 28.20 -33.97
CA LEU A 630 2.51 28.97 -33.00
C LEU A 630 3.38 29.95 -32.21
N GLY A 631 4.66 29.63 -31.99
CA GLY A 631 5.61 30.49 -31.29
C GLY A 631 5.87 31.82 -32.01
N HIS A 632 5.70 31.85 -33.32
CA HIS A 632 5.83 33.07 -34.17
C HIS A 632 4.48 33.75 -34.43
N HIS A 633 3.39 33.25 -33.81
CA HIS A 633 2.06 33.81 -34.04
C HIS A 633 1.92 35.18 -33.34
N PRO A 634 1.42 36.22 -34.04
CA PRO A 634 1.37 37.61 -33.53
C PRO A 634 0.42 37.77 -32.31
N HIS A 635 -0.52 36.88 -32.15
CA HIS A 635 -1.47 36.94 -31.03
C HIS A 635 -0.92 36.20 -29.80
N PRO A 636 -0.99 36.77 -28.57
CA PRO A 636 -0.46 36.15 -27.34
C PRO A 636 -1.06 34.79 -27.02
N ALA A 637 -2.31 34.54 -27.45
CA ALA A 637 -2.95 33.23 -27.30
C ALA A 637 -2.23 32.13 -28.08
N GLY A 638 -1.60 32.43 -29.23
CA GLY A 638 -0.80 31.47 -29.98
C GLY A 638 0.43 31.02 -29.22
N GLN A 639 1.12 31.94 -28.58
CA GLN A 639 2.27 31.61 -27.71
C GLN A 639 1.87 30.82 -26.45
N GLU A 640 0.70 31.08 -25.87
CA GLU A 640 0.19 30.29 -24.77
C GLU A 640 -0.10 28.84 -25.20
N LEU A 641 -0.75 28.66 -26.35
CA LEU A 641 -1.03 27.35 -26.92
C LEU A 641 0.27 26.62 -27.27
N ALA A 642 1.25 27.31 -27.86
CA ALA A 642 2.59 26.76 -28.10
C ALA A 642 3.25 26.27 -26.82
N ALA A 643 3.18 27.05 -25.74
CA ALA A 643 3.73 26.67 -24.43
C ALA A 643 3.08 25.41 -23.87
N LEU A 644 1.76 25.26 -24.04
CA LEU A 644 1.04 24.05 -23.59
C LEU A 644 1.41 22.82 -24.44
N ILE A 645 1.48 22.96 -25.76
CA ILE A 645 1.84 21.86 -26.67
C ILE A 645 3.31 21.45 -26.45
N TRP A 646 4.20 22.41 -26.24
CA TRP A 646 5.60 22.11 -25.93
C TRP A 646 5.73 21.31 -24.59
N ARG A 647 4.92 21.59 -23.59
CA ARG A 647 4.87 20.79 -22.36
C ARG A 647 4.43 19.35 -22.62
N LEU A 648 3.49 19.14 -23.57
CA LEU A 648 3.12 17.79 -24.01
C LEU A 648 4.30 17.09 -24.69
N HIS A 649 4.94 17.78 -25.64
CA HIS A 649 6.13 17.28 -26.33
C HIS A 649 7.22 16.84 -25.32
N CYS A 650 7.61 17.73 -24.38
CA CYS A 650 8.60 17.41 -23.35
C CYS A 650 8.19 16.25 -22.44
N SER A 651 6.90 16.06 -22.18
CA SER A 651 6.42 14.95 -21.37
C SER A 651 6.45 13.64 -22.15
N LEU A 652 6.03 13.64 -23.41
CA LEU A 652 5.98 12.46 -24.28
C LEU A 652 7.37 11.98 -24.72
N SER A 653 8.34 12.88 -24.86
CA SER A 653 9.74 12.50 -25.21
C SER A 653 10.38 11.56 -24.22
N GLN A 654 9.86 11.47 -22.97
CA GLN A 654 10.29 10.48 -22.01
C GLN A 654 9.95 9.05 -22.41
N LEU A 655 8.92 8.84 -23.23
CA LEU A 655 8.51 7.51 -23.67
C LEU A 655 9.41 6.96 -24.77
N GLU A 656 10.05 7.85 -25.55
CA GLU A 656 10.97 7.44 -26.63
C GLU A 656 12.19 6.68 -26.10
N GLN A 657 12.65 7.03 -24.91
CA GLN A 657 13.80 6.39 -24.25
C GLN A 657 13.44 5.09 -23.48
N ALA A 658 12.20 4.65 -23.57
CA ALA A 658 11.72 3.48 -22.83
C ALA A 658 11.48 2.31 -23.78
N PRO A 659 12.34 1.27 -23.82
CA PRO A 659 12.03 0.06 -24.56
C PRO A 659 10.72 -0.54 -24.05
N ALA A 660 9.82 -0.90 -24.99
CA ALA A 660 8.57 -1.57 -24.63
C ALA A 660 8.89 -2.90 -23.93
N PRO A 661 8.22 -3.27 -22.82
CA PRO A 661 8.42 -4.56 -22.21
C PRO A 661 7.78 -5.64 -23.09
N GLY A 662 8.50 -6.12 -24.03
CA GLY A 662 8.12 -7.10 -25.03
C GLY A 662 9.24 -7.37 -26.00
N THR A 663 10.13 -6.41 -26.18
CA THR A 663 11.34 -6.58 -26.99
C THR A 663 12.49 -7.20 -26.20
N LEU A 664 12.41 -7.25 -24.87
CA LEU A 664 13.42 -7.88 -23.99
C LEU A 664 13.10 -9.34 -23.63
N SER A 665 11.86 -9.81 -23.80
CA SER A 665 11.54 -11.22 -23.52
C SER A 665 11.98 -12.20 -24.62
N ASP A 666 12.25 -11.69 -25.80
CA ASP A 666 12.75 -12.51 -26.93
C ASP A 666 14.29 -12.61 -26.98
N GLN A 667 14.99 -11.86 -26.11
CA GLN A 667 16.46 -11.87 -26.05
C GLN A 667 17.04 -12.59 -24.82
N ILE A 668 16.20 -13.03 -23.88
CA ILE A 668 16.64 -13.90 -22.78
C ILE A 668 16.11 -15.30 -23.05
N THR A 669 16.64 -15.97 -24.04
CA THR A 669 16.77 -17.41 -24.03
C THR A 669 17.73 -17.76 -22.90
N PRO A 670 17.38 -18.64 -21.95
CA PRO A 670 18.34 -19.14 -20.99
C PRO A 670 19.37 -19.95 -21.73
N GLN A 671 20.59 -19.44 -21.84
CA GLN A 671 21.72 -20.30 -22.01
C GLN A 671 21.90 -21.05 -20.70
N ALA A 672 21.65 -22.37 -20.77
CA ALA A 672 21.95 -23.52 -19.92
C ALA A 672 22.05 -23.32 -18.41
#